data_dd363f928b0225b60763f6a88e0df086
#
_entry.id   dd363f928b0225b60763f6a88e0df086
#
_cell.length_a   1.000
_cell.length_b   1.000
_cell.length_c   1.000
_cell.angle_alpha   90.00
_cell.angle_beta   90.00
_cell.angle_gamma   90.00
#
_symmetry.space_group_name_H-M   'P 1'
#
loop_
_entity.id
_entity.type
_entity.pdbx_description
1 polymer ?
#
loop_
_entity_poly.entity_id
_entity_poly.type
_entity_poly.pdbx_seq_one_letter_code
_entity_poly.pdbx_strand_id
1 'polypeptide(L)'
;MKRTYKHIVAAVLSLILIASFFVLPAAAMDATGTGFFGNVIDDKCFYERAVKLPNGDLLATWCREFPIKTNWSGMKSYIFFKSSDNGSSWLPYSSLDPSNYDGLSRDKTGMPGLYVLPQAVGEYPAGTILFAVSDWDKNAQYCNHIWRSTDNGATWQRHGDLAARGADGTTVWEPEFIITSDGKLVCYYSDERQPGYDQCLALETSNDGGRTWGNYTTIVGTCDPTWVRGVDPSMWRPGMPRVAKLPNGTYFLAYENIAVKNNGIITCRTSSDGIHWGNKADLGTSVITSDGFSAYQCPMIACIDDGSANGRIILRGMNDNCSPSQCFTSTDAGQTWSLIDAPLTAIRNEDYGSSWSGTFIADGNRLFELNNAYLGKYNEIRCGVGYVYGSQLIVSNADYRLVNEATGYCIDDAAGSMEWGNELILWRANGLGTQQWHTDNVTGEYFNLVCNYSGLALDNPSGSTAAGTRMVQWDVNRAPAQQWRFVPCENGAFRIQNAYSGLYLDTENQSTAEHANLVQAAWNTSATQKWRVERVYEVARLRSSNISDCHVYHDASNKLLIANKSTTMLLSASQWKVVPGLADTGVSLISVDQPGYYLRHYEGQIILSKDDGSDLFKQDATWIQHRALDGSNGVSFESVNFPGQYIRHYDSYLRISPISTTIEKGDASFVMTMQ
;
A
#
# COMPACT_ATOMS: atom_id res chain seq x y z
N MET A 1 -49.79 12.54 36.45
CA MET A 1 -48.65 13.32 35.96
C MET A 1 -47.25 12.90 36.48
N LYS A 2 -47.07 12.33 37.66
CA LYS A 2 -45.75 11.93 38.19
C LYS A 2 -45.22 10.55 37.70
N ARG A 3 -46.03 9.70 37.08
CA ARG A 3 -45.61 8.38 36.57
C ARG A 3 -45.12 8.43 35.09
N THR A 4 -45.64 9.37 34.31
CA THR A 4 -45.27 9.53 32.89
C THR A 4 -43.90 10.20 32.69
N TYR A 5 -43.49 11.02 33.67
CA TYR A 5 -42.16 11.68 33.61
C TYR A 5 -40.99 10.74 33.87
N LYS A 6 -41.20 9.68 34.70
CA LYS A 6 -40.11 8.70 34.94
C LYS A 6 -39.78 7.80 33.75
N HIS A 7 -40.78 7.49 32.91
CA HIS A 7 -40.55 6.68 31.71
C HIS A 7 -39.95 7.49 30.56
N ILE A 8 -40.27 8.77 30.45
CA ILE A 8 -39.65 9.65 29.44
C ILE A 8 -38.20 9.96 29.78
N VAL A 9 -37.89 10.19 31.07
CA VAL A 9 -36.52 10.42 31.52
C VAL A 9 -35.67 9.14 31.40
N ALA A 10 -36.24 7.96 31.64
CA ALA A 10 -35.53 6.68 31.45
C ALA A 10 -35.32 6.37 29.97
N ALA A 11 -36.26 6.69 29.07
CA ALA A 11 -36.10 6.51 27.64
C ALA A 11 -35.10 7.51 27.02
N VAL A 12 -35.09 8.76 27.49
CA VAL A 12 -34.13 9.77 27.03
C VAL A 12 -32.74 9.48 27.60
N LEU A 13 -32.59 9.01 28.83
CA LEU A 13 -31.32 8.55 29.40
C LEU A 13 -30.84 7.26 28.76
N SER A 14 -31.72 6.35 28.35
CA SER A 14 -31.32 5.15 27.60
C SER A 14 -30.89 5.48 26.17
N LEU A 15 -31.51 6.46 25.50
CA LEU A 15 -31.06 6.95 24.20
C LEU A 15 -29.79 7.76 24.31
N ILE A 16 -29.56 8.52 25.37
CA ILE A 16 -28.31 9.25 25.60
C ILE A 16 -27.21 8.28 26.03
N LEU A 17 -27.48 7.20 26.75
CA LEU A 17 -26.47 6.17 27.06
C LEU A 17 -26.12 5.30 25.84
N ILE A 18 -27.03 5.09 24.91
CA ILE A 18 -26.73 4.38 23.64
C ILE A 18 -25.95 5.28 22.69
N ALA A 19 -26.21 6.59 22.69
CA ALA A 19 -25.43 7.56 21.90
C ALA A 19 -24.04 7.87 22.49
N SER A 20 -23.84 7.68 23.82
CA SER A 20 -22.53 7.93 24.44
C SER A 20 -21.58 6.74 24.42
N PHE A 21 -21.99 5.56 23.93
CA PHE A 21 -21.09 4.41 23.76
C PHE A 21 -20.46 4.29 22.37
N PHE A 22 -20.77 5.18 21.42
CA PHE A 22 -20.24 5.14 20.05
C PHE A 22 -19.76 6.48 19.50
N VAL A 23 -19.43 7.45 20.34
CA VAL A 23 -18.52 8.51 19.92
C VAL A 23 -17.10 8.01 20.17
N LEU A 24 -16.62 7.14 19.26
CA LEU A 24 -15.19 7.04 19.07
C LEU A 24 -14.72 8.44 18.71
N PRO A 25 -13.66 9.00 19.34
CA PRO A 25 -13.07 10.23 18.86
C PRO A 25 -12.79 10.03 17.36
N ALA A 26 -13.05 11.07 16.57
CA ALA A 26 -12.61 11.11 15.18
C ALA A 26 -11.16 10.61 15.20
N ALA A 27 -10.91 9.48 14.54
CA ALA A 27 -9.60 8.87 14.58
C ALA A 27 -8.62 9.92 14.08
N ALA A 28 -7.71 10.36 14.93
CA ALA A 28 -6.61 11.20 14.52
C ALA A 28 -5.86 10.37 13.47
N MET A 29 -5.65 10.95 12.29
CA MET A 29 -4.72 10.39 11.31
C MET A 29 -3.39 10.23 12.04
N ASP A 30 -2.77 9.06 11.94
CA ASP A 30 -1.43 8.91 12.45
C ASP A 30 -0.46 9.79 11.63
N ALA A 31 0.75 9.99 12.15
CA ALA A 31 1.77 10.80 11.46
C ALA A 31 2.19 10.20 10.09
N THR A 32 1.67 9.04 9.69
CA THR A 32 1.90 8.37 8.41
C THR A 32 0.75 8.59 7.43
N GLY A 33 -0.31 9.31 7.84
CA GLY A 33 -1.39 9.76 6.98
C GLY A 33 -2.28 8.69 6.41
N THR A 34 -2.31 7.55 7.03
CA THR A 34 -3.19 6.45 6.65
C THR A 34 -4.55 6.60 7.31
N GLY A 35 -5.63 6.42 6.56
CA GLY A 35 -6.97 6.32 7.13
C GLY A 35 -7.01 5.15 8.12
N PHE A 36 -7.34 5.44 9.36
CA PHE A 36 -7.33 4.47 10.44
C PHE A 36 -8.72 3.88 10.66
N PHE A 37 -8.85 2.57 10.63
CA PHE A 37 -10.09 1.88 10.97
C PHE A 37 -10.40 1.89 12.49
N GLY A 38 -9.93 2.91 13.24
CA GLY A 38 -10.09 2.99 14.69
C GLY A 38 -9.61 1.70 15.37
N ASN A 39 -9.27 1.71 16.64
CA ASN A 39 -8.72 0.57 17.40
C ASN A 39 -9.45 -0.77 17.13
N VAL A 40 -9.36 -1.32 15.92
CA VAL A 40 -9.67 -2.72 15.66
C VAL A 40 -8.47 -3.50 16.18
N ILE A 41 -8.42 -3.55 17.50
CA ILE A 41 -7.47 -4.35 18.25
C ILE A 41 -7.96 -5.77 18.14
N ASP A 42 -7.51 -6.48 17.14
CA ASP A 42 -7.71 -7.93 17.07
C ASP A 42 -6.43 -8.61 16.64
N ASP A 43 -6.16 -9.73 17.24
CA ASP A 43 -4.87 -10.38 17.22
C ASP A 43 -4.45 -10.87 15.85
N LYS A 44 -5.39 -11.06 14.91
CA LYS A 44 -5.09 -11.41 13.52
C LYS A 44 -6.24 -11.02 12.59
N CYS A 45 -6.04 -9.97 11.81
CA CYS A 45 -6.91 -9.55 10.71
C CYS A 45 -6.16 -9.70 9.39
N PHE A 46 -6.78 -10.32 8.39
CA PHE A 46 -6.21 -10.50 7.06
C PHE A 46 -7.32 -10.74 6.04
N TYR A 47 -6.98 -10.79 4.76
CA TYR A 47 -7.93 -10.91 3.64
C TYR A 47 -8.90 -9.72 3.57
N GLU A 48 -8.37 -8.50 3.61
CA GLU A 48 -9.20 -7.31 3.46
C GLU A 48 -9.87 -7.29 2.10
N ARG A 49 -11.17 -7.03 2.10
CA ARG A 49 -11.97 -6.82 0.90
C ARG A 49 -12.71 -5.52 1.01
N ALA A 50 -12.63 -4.75 -0.05
CA ALA A 50 -13.38 -3.51 -0.12
C ALA A 50 -13.89 -3.27 -1.53
N VAL A 51 -15.00 -2.54 -1.62
CA VAL A 51 -15.65 -2.16 -2.86
C VAL A 51 -16.13 -0.72 -2.78
N LYS A 52 -16.22 -0.06 -3.93
CA LYS A 52 -16.91 1.21 -4.09
C LYS A 52 -18.39 0.92 -4.31
N LEU A 53 -19.25 1.59 -3.53
CA LEU A 53 -20.69 1.49 -3.65
C LEU A 53 -21.25 2.45 -4.71
N PRO A 54 -22.46 2.20 -5.25
CA PRO A 54 -23.09 3.07 -6.24
C PRO A 54 -23.28 4.53 -5.80
N ASN A 55 -23.42 4.76 -4.50
CA ASN A 55 -23.55 6.11 -3.92
C ASN A 55 -22.18 6.82 -3.70
N GLY A 56 -21.07 6.17 -4.04
CA GLY A 56 -19.72 6.70 -3.92
C GLY A 56 -19.00 6.33 -2.61
N ASP A 57 -19.71 5.83 -1.60
CA ASP A 57 -19.11 5.33 -0.35
C ASP A 57 -18.22 4.10 -0.64
N LEU A 58 -17.28 3.82 0.27
CA LEU A 58 -16.52 2.57 0.26
C LEU A 58 -17.06 1.64 1.37
N LEU A 59 -17.14 0.35 1.07
CA LEU A 59 -17.53 -0.70 2.02
C LEU A 59 -16.40 -1.71 2.15
N ALA A 60 -16.00 -2.06 3.37
CA ALA A 60 -14.91 -3.00 3.63
C ALA A 60 -15.28 -4.03 4.69
N THR A 61 -14.66 -5.21 4.61
CA THR A 61 -14.68 -6.25 5.63
C THR A 61 -13.40 -7.09 5.51
N TRP A 62 -13.12 -7.92 6.51
CA TRP A 62 -11.94 -8.80 6.54
C TRP A 62 -12.17 -10.06 7.36
N CYS A 63 -11.28 -11.04 7.18
CA CYS A 63 -11.20 -12.23 7.99
C CYS A 63 -10.63 -11.90 9.37
N ARG A 64 -11.16 -12.54 10.41
CA ARG A 64 -10.66 -12.47 11.77
C ARG A 64 -10.36 -13.87 12.29
N GLU A 65 -9.14 -14.06 12.78
CA GLU A 65 -8.81 -15.23 13.57
C GLU A 65 -8.93 -14.89 15.05
N PHE A 66 -9.85 -15.54 15.76
CA PHE A 66 -10.08 -15.28 17.19
C PHE A 66 -8.99 -15.96 18.01
N PRO A 67 -8.23 -15.25 18.86
CA PRO A 67 -7.40 -15.90 19.84
C PRO A 67 -8.28 -16.55 20.90
N ILE A 68 -7.88 -17.73 21.29
CA ILE A 68 -8.57 -18.60 22.27
C ILE A 68 -8.71 -17.93 23.67
N LYS A 69 -8.24 -16.70 23.89
CA LYS A 69 -8.05 -16.10 25.22
C LYS A 69 -8.51 -14.66 25.43
N THR A 70 -9.20 -14.01 24.52
CA THR A 70 -9.69 -12.65 24.76
C THR A 70 -11.21 -12.58 24.91
N ASN A 71 -11.71 -11.52 25.58
CA ASN A 71 -13.12 -11.29 25.90
C ASN A 71 -14.06 -11.13 24.68
N TRP A 72 -13.54 -11.35 23.48
CA TRP A 72 -14.25 -11.31 22.20
C TRP A 72 -14.70 -12.70 21.72
N SER A 73 -14.56 -13.71 22.55
CA SER A 73 -14.90 -15.12 22.29
C SER A 73 -16.38 -15.40 21.94
N GLY A 74 -17.16 -14.37 21.65
CA GLY A 74 -18.56 -14.47 21.24
C GLY A 74 -18.92 -13.79 19.92
N MET A 75 -18.01 -13.07 19.24
CA MET A 75 -18.32 -12.44 17.96
C MET A 75 -18.03 -13.38 16.79
N LYS A 76 -19.05 -14.09 16.35
CA LYS A 76 -19.05 -14.96 15.17
C LYS A 76 -19.47 -14.22 13.89
N SER A 77 -19.36 -12.88 13.89
CA SER A 77 -19.95 -12.03 12.87
C SER A 77 -18.89 -11.38 12.01
N TYR A 78 -19.16 -11.28 10.70
CA TYR A 78 -18.47 -10.34 9.82
C TYR A 78 -18.95 -8.93 10.15
N ILE A 79 -18.04 -8.00 10.36
CA ILE A 79 -18.35 -6.58 10.52
C ILE A 79 -17.99 -5.88 9.22
N PHE A 80 -18.92 -5.08 8.73
CA PHE A 80 -18.69 -4.23 7.57
C PHE A 80 -18.45 -2.81 8.05
N PHE A 81 -17.42 -2.20 7.51
CA PHE A 81 -17.03 -0.81 7.75
C PHE A 81 -17.33 0.01 6.51
N LYS A 82 -17.74 1.25 6.71
CA LYS A 82 -18.04 2.17 5.65
C LYS A 82 -17.24 3.45 5.78
N SER A 83 -16.73 3.94 4.65
CA SER A 83 -16.16 5.27 4.51
C SER A 83 -17.00 6.09 3.56
N SER A 84 -17.40 7.30 3.98
CA SER A 84 -18.12 8.28 3.16
C SER A 84 -17.26 9.53 2.85
N ASP A 85 -15.96 9.46 3.17
CA ASP A 85 -14.98 10.54 3.02
C ASP A 85 -13.76 10.09 2.24
N ASN A 86 -13.96 9.21 1.24
CA ASN A 86 -12.90 8.71 0.37
C ASN A 86 -11.77 7.96 1.08
N GLY A 87 -12.10 7.15 2.07
CA GLY A 87 -11.15 6.31 2.78
C GLY A 87 -10.41 7.03 3.93
N SER A 88 -10.68 8.31 4.17
CA SER A 88 -10.03 9.08 5.24
C SER A 88 -10.46 8.62 6.63
N SER A 89 -11.74 8.22 6.79
CA SER A 89 -12.21 7.59 8.01
C SER A 89 -13.15 6.42 7.71
N TRP A 90 -13.21 5.47 8.63
CA TRP A 90 -14.00 4.27 8.51
C TRP A 90 -14.78 4.00 9.81
N LEU A 91 -16.06 3.75 9.67
CA LEU A 91 -16.95 3.49 10.81
C LEU A 91 -17.62 2.13 10.66
N PRO A 92 -17.83 1.38 11.75
CA PRO A 92 -18.68 0.20 11.73
C PRO A 92 -20.06 0.57 11.17
N TYR A 93 -20.55 -0.22 10.21
CA TYR A 93 -21.79 0.09 9.50
C TYR A 93 -22.85 -0.98 9.65
N SER A 94 -22.49 -2.23 9.40
CA SER A 94 -23.39 -3.36 9.55
C SER A 94 -22.65 -4.62 9.98
N SER A 95 -23.36 -5.66 10.32
CA SER A 95 -22.79 -6.96 10.67
C SER A 95 -23.62 -8.09 10.12
N LEU A 96 -22.94 -9.21 9.83
CA LEU A 96 -23.54 -10.46 9.42
C LEU A 96 -23.05 -11.58 10.35
N ASP A 97 -23.97 -12.18 11.10
CA ASP A 97 -23.72 -13.42 11.83
C ASP A 97 -24.30 -14.61 11.03
N PRO A 98 -23.47 -15.39 10.35
CA PRO A 98 -23.95 -16.50 9.56
C PRO A 98 -24.65 -17.58 10.38
N SER A 99 -24.38 -17.71 11.68
CA SER A 99 -25.03 -18.70 12.55
C SER A 99 -26.55 -18.45 12.71
N ASN A 100 -27.00 -17.23 12.45
CA ASN A 100 -28.43 -16.89 12.47
C ASN A 100 -29.20 -17.46 11.27
N TYR A 101 -28.49 -17.89 10.22
CA TYR A 101 -29.13 -18.35 8.97
C TYR A 101 -29.09 -19.88 8.79
N ASP A 102 -28.05 -20.55 9.25
CA ASP A 102 -27.83 -21.97 8.99
C ASP A 102 -27.46 -22.77 10.25
N GLY A 103 -27.42 -22.14 11.42
CA GLY A 103 -27.08 -22.76 12.69
C GLY A 103 -25.63 -23.25 12.79
N LEU A 104 -24.75 -22.73 11.95
CA LEU A 104 -23.33 -23.10 11.92
C LEU A 104 -22.62 -22.55 13.16
N SER A 105 -21.87 -23.41 13.84
CA SER A 105 -20.95 -22.99 14.90
C SER A 105 -19.60 -22.71 14.26
N ARG A 106 -19.07 -21.48 14.45
CA ARG A 106 -17.83 -21.00 13.84
C ARG A 106 -16.88 -20.49 14.90
N ASP A 107 -15.65 -20.93 14.81
CA ASP A 107 -14.57 -20.42 15.66
C ASP A 107 -13.76 -19.33 14.97
N LYS A 108 -13.95 -19.17 13.64
CA LYS A 108 -13.25 -18.23 12.77
C LYS A 108 -14.20 -17.67 11.73
N THR A 109 -13.91 -16.45 11.23
CA THR A 109 -14.48 -15.96 9.98
C THR A 109 -13.60 -16.42 8.83
N GLY A 110 -14.20 -16.89 7.72
CA GLY A 110 -13.46 -17.36 6.55
C GLY A 110 -12.97 -16.23 5.65
N MET A 111 -12.29 -16.58 4.56
CA MET A 111 -11.74 -15.63 3.58
C MET A 111 -12.88 -14.99 2.79
N PRO A 112 -13.10 -13.67 2.90
CA PRO A 112 -14.18 -12.99 2.22
C PRO A 112 -13.87 -12.71 0.75
N GLY A 113 -14.92 -12.71 -0.08
CA GLY A 113 -15.01 -12.05 -1.38
C GLY A 113 -16.12 -11.02 -1.35
N LEU A 114 -15.90 -9.84 -1.89
CA LEU A 114 -16.88 -8.76 -1.91
C LEU A 114 -16.95 -8.17 -3.32
N TYR A 115 -18.16 -8.07 -3.88
CA TYR A 115 -18.35 -7.63 -5.25
C TYR A 115 -19.66 -6.86 -5.43
N VAL A 116 -19.62 -5.76 -6.15
CA VAL A 116 -20.79 -4.98 -6.54
C VAL A 116 -21.12 -5.29 -7.99
N LEU A 117 -22.33 -5.76 -8.27
CA LEU A 117 -22.77 -6.03 -9.65
C LEU A 117 -22.76 -4.71 -10.45
N PRO A 118 -21.92 -4.60 -11.51
CA PRO A 118 -21.87 -3.40 -12.33
C PRO A 118 -23.08 -3.26 -13.27
N GLN A 119 -23.80 -4.36 -13.48
CA GLN A 119 -25.00 -4.46 -14.30
C GLN A 119 -25.98 -5.48 -13.71
N ALA A 120 -27.19 -5.52 -14.19
CA ALA A 120 -28.16 -6.52 -13.76
C ALA A 120 -27.75 -7.94 -14.21
N VAL A 121 -27.93 -8.94 -13.31
CA VAL A 121 -27.76 -10.37 -13.61
C VAL A 121 -28.95 -11.13 -13.05
N GLY A 122 -29.70 -11.80 -13.92
CA GLY A 122 -30.99 -12.39 -13.56
C GLY A 122 -31.97 -11.35 -13.02
N GLU A 123 -32.52 -11.56 -11.86
CA GLU A 123 -33.46 -10.65 -11.20
C GLU A 123 -32.77 -9.55 -10.36
N TYR A 124 -31.45 -9.58 -10.23
CA TYR A 124 -30.71 -8.67 -9.36
C TYR A 124 -30.17 -7.47 -10.14
N PRO A 125 -30.54 -6.24 -9.76
CA PRO A 125 -30.12 -5.03 -10.46
C PRO A 125 -28.63 -4.72 -10.23
N ALA A 126 -28.10 -3.84 -11.09
CA ALA A 126 -26.83 -3.19 -10.82
C ALA A 126 -26.81 -2.56 -9.42
N GLY A 127 -25.67 -2.59 -8.74
CA GLY A 127 -25.53 -2.12 -7.38
C GLY A 127 -25.84 -3.19 -6.30
N THR A 128 -26.40 -4.35 -6.65
CA THR A 128 -26.49 -5.48 -5.72
C THR A 128 -25.09 -5.89 -5.29
N ILE A 129 -24.88 -6.04 -3.97
CA ILE A 129 -23.59 -6.46 -3.41
C ILE A 129 -23.67 -7.97 -3.14
N LEU A 130 -22.67 -8.70 -3.63
CA LEU A 130 -22.42 -10.09 -3.27
C LEU A 130 -21.29 -10.15 -2.26
N PHE A 131 -21.50 -10.92 -1.21
CA PHE A 131 -20.53 -11.24 -0.20
C PHE A 131 -20.38 -12.76 -0.11
N ALA A 132 -19.23 -13.28 -0.51
CA ALA A 132 -18.94 -14.70 -0.42
C ALA A 132 -17.86 -14.96 0.63
N VAL A 133 -17.92 -16.08 1.28
CA VAL A 133 -16.90 -16.49 2.24
C VAL A 133 -16.62 -18.00 2.11
N SER A 134 -15.35 -18.36 2.16
CA SER A 134 -14.93 -19.73 2.39
C SER A 134 -15.03 -20.00 3.88
N ASP A 135 -16.06 -20.69 4.30
CA ASP A 135 -16.38 -20.86 5.71
C ASP A 135 -16.56 -22.32 6.11
N TRP A 136 -16.44 -22.60 7.41
CA TRP A 136 -16.56 -23.95 7.96
C TRP A 136 -18.00 -24.20 8.42
N ASP A 137 -18.56 -25.31 8.01
CA ASP A 137 -19.78 -25.78 8.60
C ASP A 137 -19.51 -26.53 9.93
N LYS A 138 -20.59 -26.88 10.65
CA LYS A 138 -20.51 -27.66 11.90
C LYS A 138 -19.82 -29.02 11.80
N ASN A 139 -19.59 -29.51 10.57
CA ASN A 139 -18.90 -30.76 10.30
C ASN A 139 -17.43 -30.52 9.89
N ALA A 140 -16.92 -29.30 10.08
CA ALA A 140 -15.59 -28.86 9.65
C ALA A 140 -15.35 -28.95 8.13
N GLN A 141 -16.41 -28.82 7.33
CA GLN A 141 -16.32 -28.81 5.88
C GLN A 141 -16.36 -27.35 5.37
N TYR A 142 -15.44 -27.00 4.50
CA TYR A 142 -15.41 -25.70 3.84
C TYR A 142 -16.40 -25.64 2.68
N CYS A 143 -17.04 -24.47 2.54
CA CYS A 143 -17.93 -24.16 1.43
C CYS A 143 -17.90 -22.63 1.20
N ASN A 144 -17.97 -22.21 -0.04
CA ASN A 144 -18.17 -20.80 -0.36
C ASN A 144 -19.64 -20.45 -0.22
N HIS A 145 -20.00 -19.85 0.91
CA HIS A 145 -21.34 -19.34 1.18
C HIS A 145 -21.49 -17.92 0.63
N ILE A 146 -22.65 -17.63 0.03
CA ILE A 146 -22.93 -16.32 -0.58
C ILE A 146 -24.10 -15.64 0.11
N TRP A 147 -23.92 -14.38 0.45
CA TRP A 147 -24.95 -13.43 0.87
C TRP A 147 -25.05 -12.29 -0.12
N ARG A 148 -26.19 -11.60 -0.10
CA ARG A 148 -26.42 -10.41 -0.90
C ARG A 148 -26.98 -9.27 -0.07
N SER A 149 -26.70 -8.06 -0.53
CA SER A 149 -27.33 -6.82 -0.05
C SER A 149 -27.82 -6.01 -1.24
N THR A 150 -28.99 -5.40 -1.09
CA THR A 150 -29.59 -4.47 -2.07
C THR A 150 -29.76 -3.05 -1.51
N ASP A 151 -29.21 -2.79 -0.33
CA ASP A 151 -29.32 -1.55 0.44
C ASP A 151 -27.95 -0.99 0.85
N ASN A 152 -26.97 -1.09 -0.07
CA ASN A 152 -25.59 -0.64 0.11
C ASN A 152 -24.87 -1.27 1.30
N GLY A 153 -25.17 -2.54 1.62
CA GLY A 153 -24.52 -3.28 2.69
C GLY A 153 -25.12 -3.05 4.09
N ALA A 154 -26.29 -2.37 4.19
CA ALA A 154 -26.94 -2.17 5.48
C ALA A 154 -27.52 -3.47 6.04
N THR A 155 -28.11 -4.29 5.18
CA THR A 155 -28.66 -5.61 5.56
C THR A 155 -28.21 -6.69 4.58
N TRP A 156 -28.15 -7.92 5.08
CA TRP A 156 -27.65 -9.07 4.34
C TRP A 156 -28.67 -10.21 4.34
N GLN A 157 -28.83 -10.86 3.22
CA GLN A 157 -29.69 -12.02 3.06
C GLN A 157 -28.90 -13.20 2.48
N ARG A 158 -29.18 -14.41 3.00
CA ARG A 158 -28.62 -15.63 2.41
C ARG A 158 -29.02 -15.72 0.94
N HIS A 159 -28.04 -16.04 0.08
CA HIS A 159 -28.25 -16.00 -1.35
C HIS A 159 -28.07 -17.37 -2.03
N GLY A 160 -26.97 -18.03 -1.80
CA GLY A 160 -26.67 -19.32 -2.40
C GLY A 160 -25.39 -19.94 -1.86
N ASP A 161 -25.00 -21.05 -2.45
CA ASP A 161 -23.75 -21.75 -2.20
C ASP A 161 -23.02 -21.96 -3.52
N LEU A 162 -21.76 -21.61 -3.52
CA LEU A 162 -20.85 -21.93 -4.59
C LEU A 162 -20.01 -23.14 -4.17
N ALA A 163 -19.85 -24.09 -5.06
CA ALA A 163 -19.05 -25.28 -4.89
C ALA A 163 -19.50 -26.23 -3.78
N ALA A 164 -19.70 -27.47 -4.14
CA ALA A 164 -20.03 -28.53 -3.20
C ALA A 164 -18.88 -28.73 -2.20
N ARG A 165 -19.25 -29.14 -1.02
CA ARG A 165 -18.36 -29.49 0.09
C ARG A 165 -17.34 -30.53 -0.32
N GLY A 166 -16.06 -30.32 0.06
CA GLY A 166 -15.03 -31.36 -0.06
C GLY A 166 -15.28 -32.48 0.94
N ALA A 167 -15.11 -33.70 0.51
CA ALA A 167 -14.89 -34.86 1.40
C ALA A 167 -13.41 -34.85 1.81
N ASP A 168 -13.07 -35.45 2.92
CA ASP A 168 -11.70 -35.78 3.33
C ASP A 168 -10.79 -34.58 3.68
N GLY A 169 -11.36 -33.46 4.18
CA GLY A 169 -10.60 -32.30 4.60
C GLY A 169 -10.04 -31.44 3.46
N THR A 170 -10.49 -31.69 2.22
CA THR A 170 -10.20 -30.83 1.07
C THR A 170 -11.08 -29.60 1.09
N THR A 171 -10.56 -28.46 0.61
CA THR A 171 -11.16 -27.15 0.82
C THR A 171 -11.28 -26.37 -0.47
N VAL A 172 -12.11 -25.30 -0.41
CA VAL A 172 -12.23 -24.26 -1.43
C VAL A 172 -11.97 -22.91 -0.77
N TRP A 173 -11.19 -22.04 -1.43
CA TRP A 173 -10.67 -20.82 -0.83
C TRP A 173 -10.88 -19.62 -1.72
N GLU A 174 -10.89 -18.41 -1.15
CA GLU A 174 -10.73 -17.12 -1.78
C GLU A 174 -11.64 -16.86 -2.99
N PRO A 175 -12.97 -16.75 -2.80
CA PRO A 175 -13.88 -16.47 -3.90
C PRO A 175 -13.65 -15.05 -4.45
N GLU A 176 -13.50 -14.96 -5.79
CA GLU A 176 -13.32 -13.73 -6.54
C GLU A 176 -14.32 -13.66 -7.69
N PHE A 177 -15.01 -12.52 -7.85
CA PHE A 177 -16.10 -12.40 -8.81
C PHE A 177 -15.77 -11.43 -9.96
N ILE A 178 -16.33 -11.73 -11.12
CA ILE A 178 -16.38 -10.79 -12.25
C ILE A 178 -17.61 -11.04 -13.13
N ILE A 179 -18.01 -10.04 -13.91
CA ILE A 179 -19.02 -10.17 -14.97
C ILE A 179 -18.32 -10.27 -16.31
N THR A 180 -18.66 -11.29 -17.08
CA THR A 180 -18.21 -11.46 -18.47
C THR A 180 -18.89 -10.47 -19.41
N SER A 181 -18.35 -10.31 -20.62
CA SER A 181 -18.92 -9.40 -21.62
C SER A 181 -20.30 -9.84 -22.11
N ASP A 182 -20.64 -11.13 -22.03
CA ASP A 182 -21.97 -11.68 -22.33
C ASP A 182 -22.92 -11.69 -21.12
N GLY A 183 -22.50 -11.05 -20.00
CA GLY A 183 -23.35 -10.80 -18.84
C GLY A 183 -23.42 -11.92 -17.80
N LYS A 184 -22.61 -12.96 -17.92
CA LYS A 184 -22.54 -14.02 -16.91
C LYS A 184 -21.75 -13.58 -15.70
N LEU A 185 -22.20 -13.94 -14.53
CA LEU A 185 -21.40 -13.83 -13.30
C LEU A 185 -20.47 -15.04 -13.22
N VAL A 186 -19.19 -14.80 -13.03
CA VAL A 186 -18.16 -15.82 -12.82
C VAL A 186 -17.59 -15.69 -11.42
N CYS A 187 -17.40 -16.79 -10.72
CA CYS A 187 -16.62 -16.85 -9.50
C CYS A 187 -15.40 -17.75 -9.70
N TYR A 188 -14.23 -17.20 -9.43
CA TYR A 188 -12.95 -17.93 -9.37
C TYR A 188 -12.64 -18.26 -7.93
N TYR A 189 -11.97 -19.39 -7.71
CA TYR A 189 -11.56 -19.82 -6.39
C TYR A 189 -10.44 -20.85 -6.46
N SER A 190 -9.71 -21.00 -5.35
CA SER A 190 -8.74 -22.07 -5.16
C SER A 190 -9.47 -23.36 -4.78
N ASP A 191 -9.15 -24.47 -5.44
CA ASP A 191 -9.84 -25.75 -5.27
C ASP A 191 -8.85 -26.90 -4.97
N GLU A 192 -8.95 -27.46 -3.79
CA GLU A 192 -8.18 -28.62 -3.35
C GLU A 192 -8.90 -29.97 -3.55
N ARG A 193 -10.14 -29.97 -4.03
CA ARG A 193 -10.99 -31.18 -4.12
C ARG A 193 -10.66 -32.05 -5.33
N GLN A 194 -9.92 -31.53 -6.30
CA GLN A 194 -9.71 -32.23 -7.55
C GLN A 194 -8.63 -33.30 -7.40
N PRO A 195 -8.92 -34.58 -7.78
CA PRO A 195 -7.92 -35.63 -7.73
C PRO A 195 -6.71 -35.32 -8.61
N GLY A 196 -5.51 -35.62 -8.11
CA GLY A 196 -4.25 -35.38 -8.83
C GLY A 196 -3.74 -33.94 -8.80
N TYR A 197 -4.37 -33.06 -8.03
CA TYR A 197 -3.90 -31.71 -7.79
C TYR A 197 -3.66 -31.51 -6.29
N ASP A 198 -2.60 -30.82 -5.92
CA ASP A 198 -2.49 -30.26 -4.56
C ASP A 198 -3.52 -29.15 -4.38
N GLN A 199 -3.54 -28.22 -5.33
CA GLN A 199 -4.55 -27.19 -5.50
C GLN A 199 -4.59 -26.80 -6.98
N CYS A 200 -5.76 -26.42 -7.47
CA CYS A 200 -5.92 -25.80 -8.76
C CYS A 200 -6.76 -24.53 -8.64
N LEU A 201 -6.70 -23.64 -9.63
CA LEU A 201 -7.68 -22.58 -9.78
C LEU A 201 -8.85 -23.11 -10.61
N ALA A 202 -10.04 -22.87 -10.11
CA ALA A 202 -11.28 -23.22 -10.76
C ALA A 202 -12.21 -22.03 -10.91
N LEU A 203 -13.18 -22.15 -11.79
CA LEU A 203 -14.28 -21.21 -11.89
C LEU A 203 -15.62 -21.95 -12.05
N GLU A 204 -16.67 -21.26 -11.67
CA GLU A 204 -18.05 -21.59 -12.00
C GLU A 204 -18.79 -20.35 -12.49
N THR A 205 -19.86 -20.54 -13.25
CA THR A 205 -20.66 -19.47 -13.85
C THR A 205 -22.10 -19.47 -13.33
N SER A 206 -22.71 -18.29 -13.27
CA SER A 206 -24.12 -18.10 -12.90
C SER A 206 -24.78 -17.13 -13.88
N ASN A 207 -26.03 -17.44 -14.25
CA ASN A 207 -26.90 -16.56 -15.05
C ASN A 207 -28.01 -15.90 -14.21
N ASP A 208 -28.12 -16.27 -12.94
CA ASP A 208 -29.18 -15.85 -12.03
C ASP A 208 -28.65 -15.03 -10.83
N GLY A 209 -27.53 -14.32 -11.05
CA GLY A 209 -26.93 -13.43 -10.08
C GLY A 209 -26.25 -14.13 -8.90
N GLY A 210 -25.86 -15.38 -9.05
CA GLY A 210 -25.13 -16.14 -8.02
C GLY A 210 -26.03 -16.98 -7.11
N ARG A 211 -27.30 -17.20 -7.49
CA ARG A 211 -28.18 -18.13 -6.75
C ARG A 211 -27.85 -19.57 -7.03
N THR A 212 -27.58 -19.86 -8.31
CA THR A 212 -27.15 -21.19 -8.76
C THR A 212 -25.88 -21.08 -9.59
N TRP A 213 -25.04 -22.11 -9.47
CA TRP A 213 -23.74 -22.15 -10.13
C TRP A 213 -23.58 -23.44 -10.91
N GLY A 214 -22.76 -23.37 -11.97
CA GLY A 214 -22.50 -24.53 -12.82
C GLY A 214 -21.33 -24.28 -13.77
N ASN A 215 -21.14 -25.20 -14.71
CA ASN A 215 -20.05 -25.15 -15.68
C ASN A 215 -18.65 -25.09 -15.00
N TYR A 216 -18.48 -25.92 -13.95
CA TYR A 216 -17.18 -26.05 -13.30
C TYR A 216 -16.05 -26.25 -14.32
N THR A 217 -15.00 -25.45 -14.19
CA THR A 217 -13.82 -25.51 -15.06
C THR A 217 -12.54 -25.29 -14.26
N THR A 218 -11.60 -26.23 -14.33
CA THR A 218 -10.23 -26.01 -13.86
C THR A 218 -9.49 -25.16 -14.88
N ILE A 219 -8.98 -24.00 -14.46
CA ILE A 219 -8.34 -23.02 -15.36
C ILE A 219 -6.83 -22.97 -15.24
N VAL A 220 -6.26 -23.29 -14.04
CA VAL A 220 -4.81 -23.37 -13.81
C VAL A 220 -4.52 -24.53 -12.86
N GLY A 221 -3.52 -25.31 -13.18
CA GLY A 221 -3.00 -26.36 -12.32
C GLY A 221 -2.30 -27.49 -13.08
N THR A 222 -1.29 -28.07 -12.49
CA THR A 222 -0.61 -29.27 -13.00
C THR A 222 -1.20 -30.51 -12.33
N CYS A 223 -1.62 -31.46 -13.13
CA CYS A 223 -2.22 -32.70 -12.63
C CYS A 223 -1.20 -33.84 -12.68
N ASP A 224 -1.00 -34.52 -11.57
CA ASP A 224 -0.32 -35.80 -11.49
C ASP A 224 -1.28 -36.82 -10.88
N PRO A 225 -1.82 -37.80 -11.68
CA PRO A 225 -2.75 -38.81 -11.17
C PRO A 225 -2.16 -39.71 -10.09
N THR A 226 -0.84 -39.75 -9.93
CA THR A 226 -0.14 -40.56 -8.93
C THR A 226 0.15 -39.78 -7.64
N TRP A 227 -0.07 -38.47 -7.64
CA TRP A 227 0.20 -37.63 -6.50
C TRP A 227 -0.72 -37.90 -5.32
N VAL A 228 -0.16 -37.93 -4.13
CA VAL A 228 -0.89 -38.14 -2.88
C VAL A 228 -0.69 -36.97 -1.95
N ARG A 229 -1.78 -36.34 -1.53
CA ARG A 229 -1.78 -35.19 -0.64
C ARG A 229 -0.96 -35.44 0.64
N GLY A 230 -0.07 -34.52 0.99
CA GLY A 230 0.77 -34.56 2.18
C GLY A 230 1.96 -35.48 2.10
N VAL A 231 2.17 -36.19 0.98
CA VAL A 231 3.29 -37.12 0.76
C VAL A 231 4.37 -36.50 -0.13
N ASP A 232 3.97 -35.81 -1.19
CA ASP A 232 4.89 -35.13 -2.11
C ASP A 232 4.63 -33.66 -2.17
N PRO A 233 5.53 -32.81 -1.59
CA PRO A 233 5.40 -31.36 -1.59
C PRO A 233 5.83 -30.71 -2.91
N SER A 234 6.23 -31.47 -3.94
CA SER A 234 6.78 -30.93 -5.18
C SER A 234 5.76 -30.37 -6.16
N MET A 235 4.47 -30.58 -5.92
CA MET A 235 3.40 -30.09 -6.80
C MET A 235 3.22 -28.58 -6.72
N TRP A 236 2.91 -28.00 -7.87
CA TRP A 236 2.48 -26.61 -7.96
C TRP A 236 1.11 -26.43 -7.30
N ARG A 237 1.00 -25.37 -6.51
CA ARG A 237 -0.21 -25.01 -5.75
C ARG A 237 -0.63 -23.58 -6.13
N PRO A 238 -1.25 -23.35 -7.31
CA PRO A 238 -1.78 -22.05 -7.66
C PRO A 238 -2.95 -21.69 -6.74
N GLY A 239 -2.97 -20.45 -6.23
CA GLY A 239 -3.95 -20.00 -5.26
C GLY A 239 -4.23 -18.50 -5.33
N MET A 240 -5.22 -18.05 -4.56
CA MET A 240 -5.54 -16.66 -4.35
C MET A 240 -5.81 -15.89 -5.65
N PRO A 241 -6.76 -16.31 -6.50
CA PRO A 241 -7.03 -15.67 -7.78
C PRO A 241 -7.52 -14.23 -7.58
N ARG A 242 -7.04 -13.34 -8.45
CA ARG A 242 -7.52 -11.98 -8.60
C ARG A 242 -7.77 -11.69 -10.07
N VAL A 243 -8.93 -11.16 -10.40
CA VAL A 243 -9.32 -10.91 -11.78
C VAL A 243 -9.73 -9.46 -11.98
N ALA A 244 -9.23 -8.85 -13.06
CA ALA A 244 -9.65 -7.53 -13.52
C ALA A 244 -10.05 -7.60 -14.99
N LYS A 245 -11.06 -6.81 -15.37
CA LYS A 245 -11.40 -6.56 -16.77
C LYS A 245 -10.68 -5.32 -17.25
N LEU A 246 -9.94 -5.45 -18.34
CA LEU A 246 -9.19 -4.36 -18.95
C LEU A 246 -10.10 -3.52 -19.87
N PRO A 247 -9.77 -2.25 -20.18
CA PRO A 247 -10.57 -1.38 -21.06
C PRO A 247 -10.82 -1.96 -22.45
N ASN A 248 -9.86 -2.72 -23.00
CA ASN A 248 -10.00 -3.40 -24.29
C ASN A 248 -10.96 -4.62 -24.26
N GLY A 249 -11.55 -4.94 -23.10
CA GLY A 249 -12.43 -6.08 -22.89
C GLY A 249 -11.73 -7.39 -22.53
N THR A 250 -10.40 -7.45 -22.55
CA THR A 250 -9.61 -8.61 -22.08
C THR A 250 -9.73 -8.75 -20.57
N TYR A 251 -9.65 -9.96 -20.06
CA TYR A 251 -9.61 -10.28 -18.64
C TYR A 251 -8.18 -10.64 -18.25
N PHE A 252 -7.74 -10.11 -17.13
CA PHE A 252 -6.42 -10.33 -16.55
C PHE A 252 -6.58 -11.09 -15.23
N LEU A 253 -5.90 -12.22 -15.10
CA LEU A 253 -5.86 -13.06 -13.89
C LEU A 253 -4.44 -13.01 -13.31
N ALA A 254 -4.32 -12.68 -12.02
CA ALA A 254 -3.11 -12.86 -11.24
C ALA A 254 -3.38 -13.84 -10.09
N TYR A 255 -2.38 -14.63 -9.73
CA TYR A 255 -2.47 -15.62 -8.66
C TYR A 255 -1.08 -15.95 -8.12
N GLU A 256 -1.00 -16.38 -6.87
CA GLU A 256 0.23 -16.95 -6.34
C GLU A 256 0.44 -18.38 -6.87
N ASN A 257 1.70 -18.75 -7.03
CA ASN A 257 2.05 -20.09 -7.50
C ASN A 257 3.09 -20.70 -6.57
N ILE A 258 2.63 -21.34 -5.51
CA ILE A 258 3.48 -21.91 -4.47
C ILE A 258 4.05 -23.25 -4.96
N ALA A 259 5.36 -23.45 -4.80
CA ALA A 259 6.05 -24.73 -4.90
C ALA A 259 7.28 -24.70 -4.00
N VAL A 260 7.80 -25.86 -3.62
CA VAL A 260 8.96 -26.03 -2.72
C VAL A 260 10.20 -25.19 -3.12
N LYS A 261 10.33 -24.84 -4.40
CA LYS A 261 11.47 -24.08 -4.93
C LYS A 261 11.15 -22.64 -5.35
N ASN A 262 9.91 -22.16 -5.19
CA ASN A 262 9.48 -20.92 -5.85
C ASN A 262 8.76 -19.91 -4.95
N ASN A 263 8.80 -20.06 -3.65
CA ASN A 263 8.28 -19.11 -2.64
C ASN A 263 6.95 -18.38 -2.97
N GLY A 264 6.11 -18.95 -3.88
CA GLY A 264 4.83 -18.34 -4.21
C GLY A 264 4.91 -17.14 -5.15
N ILE A 265 5.80 -17.17 -6.15
CA ILE A 265 5.86 -16.09 -7.16
C ILE A 265 4.47 -15.84 -7.77
N ILE A 266 4.11 -14.59 -7.91
CA ILE A 266 2.87 -14.22 -8.58
C ILE A 266 3.04 -14.39 -10.08
N THR A 267 2.08 -15.10 -10.67
CA THR A 267 1.98 -15.31 -12.12
C THR A 267 0.68 -14.73 -12.64
N CYS A 268 0.65 -14.43 -13.93
CA CYS A 268 -0.52 -13.85 -14.57
C CYS A 268 -0.84 -14.51 -15.90
N ARG A 269 -2.11 -14.42 -16.30
CA ARG A 269 -2.66 -14.89 -17.56
C ARG A 269 -3.72 -13.92 -18.07
N THR A 270 -4.05 -13.99 -19.35
CA THR A 270 -5.13 -13.21 -19.97
C THR A 270 -6.15 -14.13 -20.63
N SER A 271 -7.39 -13.65 -20.72
CA SER A 271 -8.50 -14.32 -21.41
C SER A 271 -9.33 -13.28 -22.17
N SER A 272 -9.84 -13.64 -23.34
CA SER A 272 -10.71 -12.76 -24.12
C SER A 272 -12.15 -12.69 -23.59
N ASP A 273 -12.58 -13.67 -22.80
CA ASP A 273 -13.96 -13.80 -22.34
C ASP A 273 -14.13 -14.00 -20.83
N GLY A 274 -13.01 -14.18 -20.09
CA GLY A 274 -13.01 -14.42 -18.64
C GLY A 274 -13.44 -15.85 -18.25
N ILE A 275 -13.63 -16.75 -19.21
CA ILE A 275 -14.02 -18.16 -18.97
C ILE A 275 -12.95 -19.10 -19.50
N HIS A 276 -12.46 -18.85 -20.70
CA HIS A 276 -11.46 -19.70 -21.37
C HIS A 276 -10.07 -19.11 -21.17
N TRP A 277 -9.26 -19.79 -20.37
CA TRP A 277 -7.90 -19.36 -20.00
C TRP A 277 -6.80 -20.15 -20.71
N GLY A 278 -7.15 -20.91 -21.77
CA GLY A 278 -6.21 -21.73 -22.53
C GLY A 278 -5.84 -23.04 -21.82
N ASN A 279 -4.61 -23.53 -22.04
CA ASN A 279 -4.16 -24.79 -21.44
C ASN A 279 -3.98 -24.62 -19.92
N LYS A 280 -4.70 -25.42 -19.12
CA LYS A 280 -4.65 -25.34 -17.66
C LYS A 280 -3.28 -25.69 -17.05
N ALA A 281 -2.47 -26.48 -17.75
CA ALA A 281 -1.11 -26.82 -17.32
C ALA A 281 -0.08 -25.71 -17.59
N ASP A 282 -0.46 -24.68 -18.35
CA ASP A 282 0.33 -23.48 -18.52
C ASP A 282 0.18 -22.62 -17.26
N LEU A 283 1.26 -22.44 -16.51
CA LEU A 283 1.28 -21.68 -15.27
C LEU A 283 1.41 -20.14 -15.50
N GLY A 284 1.41 -19.68 -16.77
CA GLY A 284 1.43 -18.26 -17.09
C GLY A 284 2.79 -17.59 -16.96
N THR A 285 2.78 -16.25 -16.96
CA THR A 285 3.98 -15.41 -16.92
C THR A 285 4.20 -14.86 -15.52
N SER A 286 5.41 -14.99 -15.00
CA SER A 286 5.78 -14.44 -13.69
C SER A 286 5.84 -12.91 -13.71
N VAL A 287 5.38 -12.28 -12.63
CA VAL A 287 5.47 -10.82 -12.44
C VAL A 287 6.89 -10.47 -12.00
N ILE A 288 7.71 -10.10 -13.00
CA ILE A 288 9.13 -9.76 -12.81
C ILE A 288 9.45 -8.53 -13.66
N THR A 289 10.11 -7.53 -13.08
CA THR A 289 10.61 -6.36 -13.80
C THR A 289 11.92 -6.69 -14.54
N SER A 290 12.30 -5.86 -15.51
CA SER A 290 13.54 -6.04 -16.27
C SER A 290 14.82 -5.96 -15.42
N ASP A 291 14.75 -5.30 -14.28
CA ASP A 291 15.83 -5.16 -13.29
C ASP A 291 15.77 -6.20 -12.15
N GLY A 292 14.84 -7.19 -12.26
CA GLY A 292 14.81 -8.38 -11.42
C GLY A 292 13.97 -8.29 -10.16
N PHE A 293 13.16 -7.24 -9.96
CA PHE A 293 12.17 -7.22 -8.90
C PHE A 293 11.01 -8.17 -9.24
N SER A 294 10.52 -8.89 -8.24
CA SER A 294 9.49 -9.90 -8.42
C SER A 294 8.40 -9.78 -7.35
N ALA A 295 7.17 -10.05 -7.74
CA ALA A 295 6.03 -10.09 -6.83
C ALA A 295 5.80 -11.49 -6.29
N TYR A 296 5.52 -11.59 -4.99
CA TYR A 296 5.35 -12.87 -4.29
C TYR A 296 4.12 -12.88 -3.39
N GLN A 297 3.38 -13.97 -3.47
CA GLN A 297 2.28 -14.35 -2.59
C GLN A 297 1.13 -13.34 -2.48
N CYS A 298 -0.06 -13.83 -2.20
CA CYS A 298 -1.23 -13.03 -1.85
C CYS A 298 -1.47 -11.82 -2.77
N PRO A 299 -1.67 -12.00 -4.10
CA PRO A 299 -1.81 -10.89 -5.01
C PRO A 299 -3.00 -10.00 -4.68
N MET A 300 -2.83 -8.70 -4.84
CA MET A 300 -3.90 -7.72 -4.99
C MET A 300 -3.70 -6.97 -6.30
N ILE A 301 -4.77 -6.72 -7.03
CA ILE A 301 -4.72 -6.03 -8.32
C ILE A 301 -5.80 -4.97 -8.44
N ALA A 302 -5.52 -3.96 -9.26
CA ALA A 302 -6.51 -3.06 -9.84
C ALA A 302 -6.13 -2.74 -11.28
N CYS A 303 -7.11 -2.38 -12.10
CA CYS A 303 -6.89 -1.80 -13.40
C CYS A 303 -7.40 -0.35 -13.41
N ILE A 304 -6.50 0.58 -13.68
CA ILE A 304 -6.81 2.00 -13.90
C ILE A 304 -7.06 2.18 -15.39
N ASP A 305 -8.21 2.76 -15.73
CA ASP A 305 -8.47 3.23 -17.10
C ASP A 305 -7.73 4.56 -17.30
N ASP A 306 -6.55 4.47 -17.88
CA ASP A 306 -5.68 5.63 -18.20
C ASP A 306 -5.86 6.13 -19.64
N GLY A 307 -6.92 5.66 -20.33
CA GLY A 307 -7.24 5.96 -21.72
C GLY A 307 -6.45 5.11 -22.73
N SER A 308 -5.55 4.25 -22.29
CA SER A 308 -4.87 3.28 -23.13
C SER A 308 -5.74 2.04 -23.38
N ALA A 309 -5.47 1.29 -24.45
CA ALA A 309 -6.25 0.10 -24.80
C ALA A 309 -6.27 -0.97 -23.69
N ASN A 310 -5.15 -1.16 -22.99
CA ASN A 310 -5.05 -2.15 -21.92
C ASN A 310 -5.35 -1.58 -20.54
N GLY A 311 -5.43 -0.23 -20.40
CA GLY A 311 -5.38 0.41 -19.10
C GLY A 311 -4.03 0.18 -18.41
N ARG A 312 -3.96 0.53 -17.15
CA ARG A 312 -2.79 0.33 -16.30
C ARG A 312 -3.13 -0.65 -15.19
N ILE A 313 -2.48 -1.79 -15.19
CA ILE A 313 -2.57 -2.77 -14.12
C ILE A 313 -1.63 -2.32 -13.00
N ILE A 314 -2.14 -2.29 -11.78
CA ILE A 314 -1.37 -2.14 -10.54
C ILE A 314 -1.47 -3.46 -9.78
N LEU A 315 -0.33 -3.98 -9.34
CA LEU A 315 -0.25 -5.26 -8.66
C LEU A 315 0.71 -5.18 -7.47
N ARG A 316 0.36 -5.82 -6.39
CA ARG A 316 1.21 -6.00 -5.21
C ARG A 316 1.01 -7.38 -4.62
N GLY A 317 2.09 -7.97 -4.09
CA GLY A 317 2.08 -9.17 -3.29
C GLY A 317 2.43 -8.89 -1.83
N MET A 318 2.38 -9.94 -1.00
CA MET A 318 2.73 -9.87 0.42
C MET A 318 4.25 -9.71 0.63
N ASN A 319 5.04 -10.48 -0.10
CA ASN A 319 6.49 -10.63 0.08
C ASN A 319 7.30 -10.15 -1.13
N ASP A 320 6.85 -9.09 -1.78
CA ASP A 320 7.55 -8.47 -2.91
C ASP A 320 8.99 -8.10 -2.54
N ASN A 321 9.94 -8.30 -3.44
CA ASN A 321 11.33 -7.94 -3.18
C ASN A 321 11.70 -6.49 -3.59
N CYS A 322 10.72 -5.69 -3.98
CA CYS A 322 10.88 -4.24 -4.17
C CYS A 322 10.74 -3.46 -2.85
N SER A 323 10.83 -2.13 -2.88
CA SER A 323 10.58 -1.29 -1.70
C SER A 323 9.14 -1.50 -1.17
N PRO A 324 8.94 -1.52 0.15
CA PRO A 324 7.60 -1.57 0.75
C PRO A 324 6.65 -0.44 0.34
N SER A 325 7.19 0.70 -0.11
CA SER A 325 6.41 1.83 -0.64
C SER A 325 6.17 1.76 -2.14
N GLN A 326 6.50 0.64 -2.80
CA GLN A 326 6.33 0.42 -4.22
C GLN A 326 5.45 -0.79 -4.51
N CYS A 327 4.87 -0.81 -5.68
CA CYS A 327 4.13 -1.91 -6.27
C CYS A 327 4.48 -2.06 -7.75
N PHE A 328 3.97 -3.10 -8.39
CA PHE A 328 4.21 -3.39 -9.79
C PHE A 328 3.16 -2.74 -10.68
N THR A 329 3.55 -2.30 -11.87
CA THR A 329 2.64 -1.77 -12.87
C THR A 329 2.94 -2.30 -14.26
N SER A 330 1.91 -2.52 -15.06
CA SER A 330 1.99 -2.94 -16.46
C SER A 330 0.94 -2.18 -17.29
N THR A 331 1.31 -1.81 -18.52
CA THR A 331 0.40 -1.19 -19.51
C THR A 331 0.20 -2.05 -20.77
N ASP A 332 0.77 -3.24 -20.78
CA ASP A 332 0.73 -4.20 -21.89
C ASP A 332 0.08 -5.53 -21.52
N ALA A 333 -0.91 -5.47 -20.60
CA ALA A 333 -1.65 -6.64 -20.11
C ALA A 333 -0.75 -7.70 -19.45
N GLY A 334 0.29 -7.26 -18.71
CA GLY A 334 1.15 -8.12 -17.92
C GLY A 334 2.32 -8.75 -18.67
N GLN A 335 2.63 -8.29 -19.90
CA GLN A 335 3.79 -8.78 -20.66
C GLN A 335 5.09 -8.21 -20.11
N THR A 336 5.10 -6.93 -19.72
CA THR A 336 6.24 -6.28 -19.07
C THR A 336 5.80 -5.57 -17.79
N TRP A 337 6.72 -5.47 -16.85
CA TRP A 337 6.49 -4.88 -15.54
C TRP A 337 7.53 -3.84 -15.19
N SER A 338 7.09 -2.79 -14.51
CA SER A 338 7.93 -1.78 -13.89
C SER A 338 7.41 -1.49 -12.48
N LEU A 339 8.16 -0.71 -11.70
CA LEU A 339 7.72 -0.28 -10.38
C LEU A 339 7.04 1.09 -10.44
N ILE A 340 6.07 1.29 -9.55
CA ILE A 340 5.40 2.56 -9.28
C ILE A 340 5.25 2.69 -7.77
N ASP A 341 5.11 3.90 -7.24
CA ASP A 341 4.80 4.10 -5.82
C ASP A 341 3.48 3.43 -5.44
N ALA A 342 3.37 2.98 -4.20
CA ALA A 342 2.15 2.40 -3.64
C ALA A 342 1.44 3.41 -2.75
N PRO A 343 0.10 3.37 -2.65
CA PRO A 343 -0.68 4.22 -1.74
C PRO A 343 -0.29 4.05 -0.27
N LEU A 344 0.14 2.85 0.10
CA LEU A 344 0.62 2.52 1.44
C LEU A 344 2.06 2.01 1.41
N THR A 345 2.82 2.38 2.43
CA THR A 345 4.05 1.66 2.76
C THR A 345 3.67 0.37 3.50
N ALA A 346 3.93 -0.79 2.88
CA ALA A 346 3.64 -2.08 3.50
C ALA A 346 4.55 -2.32 4.71
N ILE A 347 3.98 -2.84 5.78
CA ILE A 347 4.75 -3.42 6.87
C ILE A 347 4.85 -4.91 6.58
N ARG A 348 6.04 -5.37 6.24
CA ARG A 348 6.32 -6.77 5.94
C ARG A 348 6.82 -7.45 7.20
N ASN A 349 6.00 -8.30 7.77
CA ASN A 349 6.38 -9.15 8.90
C ASN A 349 5.89 -10.58 8.61
N GLU A 350 6.81 -11.45 8.21
CA GLU A 350 6.52 -12.81 7.78
C GLU A 350 5.90 -13.67 8.89
N ASP A 351 6.23 -13.41 10.15
CA ASP A 351 5.80 -14.23 11.27
C ASP A 351 4.31 -14.10 11.63
N TYR A 352 3.63 -13.01 11.17
CA TYR A 352 2.29 -12.67 11.65
C TYR A 352 1.32 -12.18 10.57
N GLY A 353 1.61 -12.44 9.28
CA GLY A 353 0.64 -12.22 8.20
C GLY A 353 0.36 -10.77 7.87
N SER A 354 1.33 -9.85 8.02
CA SER A 354 1.23 -8.50 7.48
C SER A 354 1.13 -8.52 5.96
N SER A 355 0.30 -7.65 5.40
CA SER A 355 0.03 -7.57 3.96
C SER A 355 -0.55 -8.86 3.35
N TRP A 356 -1.26 -9.64 4.14
CA TRP A 356 -1.82 -10.90 3.69
C TRP A 356 -3.15 -10.69 2.95
N SER A 357 -3.05 -10.56 1.62
CA SER A 357 -4.21 -10.47 0.71
C SER A 357 -5.09 -9.23 0.89
N GLY A 358 -4.49 -8.05 0.84
CA GLY A 358 -5.19 -6.78 0.82
C GLY A 358 -6.04 -6.54 -0.44
N THR A 359 -6.55 -5.34 -0.60
CA THR A 359 -7.37 -4.94 -1.73
C THR A 359 -6.95 -3.60 -2.32
N PHE A 360 -6.84 -3.54 -3.64
CA PHE A 360 -6.88 -2.30 -4.40
C PHE A 360 -8.29 -2.00 -4.91
N ILE A 361 -8.69 -0.73 -4.88
CA ILE A 361 -9.91 -0.23 -5.54
C ILE A 361 -9.51 0.88 -6.48
N ALA A 362 -9.83 0.73 -7.77
CA ALA A 362 -9.67 1.77 -8.77
C ALA A 362 -10.95 2.60 -8.92
N ASP A 363 -10.82 3.92 -9.00
CA ASP A 363 -11.90 4.87 -9.20
C ASP A 363 -11.43 6.03 -10.10
N GLY A 364 -11.59 5.90 -11.40
CA GLY A 364 -10.93 6.75 -12.38
C GLY A 364 -9.41 6.56 -12.27
N ASN A 365 -8.66 7.65 -12.09
CA ASN A 365 -7.22 7.61 -11.84
C ASN A 365 -6.87 7.47 -10.33
N ARG A 366 -7.87 7.43 -9.46
CA ARG A 366 -7.68 7.26 -8.01
C ARG A 366 -7.54 5.78 -7.65
N LEU A 367 -6.55 5.48 -6.82
CA LEU A 367 -6.26 4.15 -6.32
C LEU A 367 -6.32 4.16 -4.79
N PHE A 368 -7.19 3.34 -4.23
CA PHE A 368 -7.20 3.02 -2.80
C PHE A 368 -6.47 1.70 -2.57
N GLU A 369 -5.72 1.63 -1.49
CA GLU A 369 -5.13 0.40 -0.98
C GLU A 369 -5.60 0.16 0.45
N LEU A 370 -6.24 -0.99 0.69
CA LEU A 370 -6.50 -1.50 2.03
C LEU A 370 -5.57 -2.67 2.29
N ASN A 371 -4.85 -2.60 3.42
CA ASN A 371 -3.87 -3.61 3.76
C ASN A 371 -3.70 -3.69 5.27
N ASN A 372 -3.34 -4.87 5.78
CA ASN A 372 -3.08 -5.06 7.19
C ASN A 372 -1.59 -4.90 7.52
N ALA A 373 -1.34 -4.45 8.74
CA ALA A 373 -0.02 -4.31 9.31
C ALA A 373 0.04 -4.93 10.71
N TYR A 374 0.97 -5.83 10.96
CA TYR A 374 1.20 -6.37 12.29
C TYR A 374 2.20 -5.49 13.07
N LEU A 375 1.76 -4.94 14.19
CA LEU A 375 2.56 -4.04 15.01
C LEU A 375 3.11 -4.72 16.29
N GLY A 376 3.47 -6.01 16.18
CA GLY A 376 4.08 -6.78 17.28
C GLY A 376 3.10 -7.28 18.34
N LYS A 377 1.85 -6.83 18.36
CA LYS A 377 0.86 -7.18 19.38
C LYS A 377 -0.56 -7.33 18.81
N TYR A 378 -0.86 -6.66 17.71
CA TYR A 378 -2.14 -6.66 17.02
C TYR A 378 -1.95 -6.31 15.54
N ASN A 379 -2.90 -6.67 14.71
CA ASN A 379 -2.99 -6.21 13.34
C ASN A 379 -3.78 -4.92 13.27
N GLU A 380 -3.30 -4.00 12.45
CA GLU A 380 -3.96 -2.75 12.11
C GLU A 380 -4.36 -2.79 10.63
N ILE A 381 -5.61 -2.44 10.31
CA ILE A 381 -6.05 -2.26 8.94
C ILE A 381 -5.80 -0.81 8.54
N ARG A 382 -5.11 -0.61 7.43
CA ARG A 382 -4.74 0.70 6.89
C ARG A 382 -5.38 0.94 5.54
N CYS A 383 -5.71 2.18 5.26
CA CYS A 383 -6.17 2.64 3.95
C CYS A 383 -5.27 3.76 3.45
N GLY A 384 -4.66 3.57 2.28
CA GLY A 384 -3.91 4.60 1.57
C GLY A 384 -4.66 5.03 0.31
N VAL A 385 -4.43 6.27 -0.10
CA VAL A 385 -5.03 6.86 -1.30
C VAL A 385 -3.94 7.51 -2.15
N GLY A 386 -3.97 7.24 -3.43
CA GLY A 386 -3.08 7.88 -4.40
C GLY A 386 -3.79 8.14 -5.72
N TYR A 387 -3.18 8.99 -6.54
CA TYR A 387 -3.66 9.32 -7.87
C TYR A 387 -2.62 8.95 -8.91
N VAL A 388 -2.99 8.10 -9.85
CA VAL A 388 -2.12 7.60 -10.92
C VAL A 388 -2.12 8.58 -12.09
N TYR A 389 -0.93 9.06 -12.43
CA TYR A 389 -0.69 9.95 -13.57
C TYR A 389 0.42 9.38 -14.44
N GLY A 390 0.07 8.66 -15.50
CA GLY A 390 1.06 7.95 -16.29
C GLY A 390 1.88 6.97 -15.46
N SER A 391 3.20 7.10 -15.45
CA SER A 391 4.11 6.24 -14.67
C SER A 391 4.31 6.67 -13.22
N GLN A 392 3.62 7.69 -12.76
CA GLN A 392 3.73 8.22 -11.38
C GLN A 392 2.42 8.04 -10.61
N LEU A 393 2.56 7.90 -9.31
CA LEU A 393 1.44 7.90 -8.36
C LEU A 393 1.71 8.99 -7.31
N ILE A 394 0.82 9.98 -7.22
CA ILE A 394 0.86 10.99 -6.16
C ILE A 394 0.01 10.49 -5.00
N VAL A 395 0.65 10.23 -3.90
CA VAL A 395 0.05 9.65 -2.68
C VAL A 395 -0.40 10.77 -1.75
N SER A 396 -1.58 10.66 -1.16
CA SER A 396 -1.96 11.48 -0.01
C SER A 396 -1.15 11.08 1.22
N ASN A 397 -0.81 12.06 2.05
CA ASN A 397 0.02 11.86 3.24
C ASN A 397 1.41 11.30 2.93
N ALA A 398 2.04 11.92 1.97
CA ALA A 398 3.42 11.65 1.61
C ALA A 398 4.16 12.97 1.38
N ASP A 399 5.46 12.92 1.54
CA ASP A 399 6.31 14.09 1.39
C ASP A 399 6.95 14.12 0.01
N TYR A 400 6.95 15.30 -0.60
CA TYR A 400 7.49 15.50 -1.94
C TYR A 400 8.40 16.71 -1.99
N ARG A 401 9.41 16.66 -2.85
CA ARG A 401 10.09 17.85 -3.38
C ARG A 401 9.44 18.22 -4.71
N LEU A 402 9.17 19.50 -4.86
CA LEU A 402 8.61 20.06 -6.08
C LEU A 402 9.73 20.80 -6.81
N VAL A 403 10.27 20.15 -7.84
CA VAL A 403 11.48 20.58 -8.54
C VAL A 403 11.11 21.22 -9.87
N ASN A 404 11.49 22.48 -10.05
CA ASN A 404 11.22 23.23 -11.29
C ASN A 404 12.02 22.65 -12.47
N GLU A 405 11.40 22.36 -13.59
CA GLU A 405 12.09 21.76 -14.75
C GLU A 405 13.10 22.70 -15.42
N ALA A 406 12.83 24.01 -15.44
CA ALA A 406 13.73 24.97 -16.08
C ALA A 406 15.06 25.13 -15.33
N THR A 407 15.06 24.93 -14.01
CA THR A 407 16.19 25.29 -13.15
C THR A 407 16.80 24.11 -12.40
N GLY A 408 16.01 23.06 -12.13
CA GLY A 408 16.37 22.00 -11.18
C GLY A 408 16.31 22.45 -9.71
N TYR A 409 15.79 23.65 -9.41
CA TYR A 409 15.63 24.16 -8.05
C TYR A 409 14.28 23.74 -7.46
N CYS A 410 14.25 23.66 -6.13
CA CYS A 410 13.06 23.28 -5.37
C CYS A 410 12.24 24.49 -4.94
N ILE A 411 10.94 24.29 -4.73
CA ILE A 411 10.12 25.23 -3.95
C ILE A 411 10.65 25.21 -2.52
N ASP A 412 10.95 26.39 -1.99
CA ASP A 412 11.59 26.58 -0.68
C ASP A 412 10.84 27.63 0.15
N ASP A 413 10.67 27.32 1.43
CA ASP A 413 10.27 28.29 2.43
C ASP A 413 11.48 29.19 2.76
N ALA A 414 11.46 30.40 2.26
CA ALA A 414 12.57 31.33 2.32
C ALA A 414 13.12 31.51 3.76
N ALA A 415 14.39 31.18 3.93
CA ALA A 415 15.11 31.29 5.22
C ALA A 415 14.54 30.40 6.36
N GLY A 416 13.70 29.42 6.08
CA GLY A 416 13.07 28.59 7.10
C GLY A 416 12.18 29.42 8.04
N SER A 417 11.28 30.20 7.47
CA SER A 417 10.41 31.09 8.23
C SER A 417 9.22 30.32 8.83
N MET A 418 8.87 30.68 10.07
CA MET A 418 7.64 30.19 10.73
C MET A 418 6.50 31.24 10.63
N GLU A 419 6.71 32.34 9.90
CA GLU A 419 5.77 33.46 9.84
C GLU A 419 4.76 33.28 8.71
N TRP A 420 3.51 33.63 8.98
CA TRP A 420 2.45 33.69 7.97
C TRP A 420 2.74 34.80 6.94
N GLY A 421 2.47 34.49 5.68
CA GLY A 421 2.69 35.44 4.60
C GLY A 421 4.13 35.53 4.10
N ASN A 422 5.03 34.65 4.59
CA ASN A 422 6.37 34.57 4.04
C ASN A 422 6.30 34.11 2.58
N GLU A 423 6.97 34.85 1.68
CA GLU A 423 6.98 34.53 0.24
C GLU A 423 7.81 33.27 -0.03
N LEU A 424 7.30 32.41 -0.90
CA LEU A 424 7.99 31.19 -1.33
C LEU A 424 8.85 31.47 -2.55
N ILE A 425 10.00 30.82 -2.60
CA ILE A 425 11.03 31.03 -3.61
C ILE A 425 11.51 29.73 -4.25
N LEU A 426 12.30 29.87 -5.31
CA LEU A 426 13.14 28.81 -5.81
C LEU A 426 14.51 28.80 -5.12
N TRP A 427 14.95 27.63 -4.68
CA TRP A 427 16.29 27.43 -4.13
C TRP A 427 16.89 26.11 -4.58
N ARG A 428 18.24 26.04 -4.69
CA ARG A 428 18.94 24.78 -4.98
C ARG A 428 18.59 23.73 -3.92
N ALA A 429 18.52 22.46 -4.35
CA ALA A 429 18.21 21.35 -3.45
C ALA A 429 19.22 21.30 -2.27
N ASN A 430 18.72 21.30 -1.05
CA ASN A 430 19.51 21.26 0.17
C ASN A 430 19.11 20.12 1.13
N GLY A 431 18.04 19.36 0.80
CA GLY A 431 17.54 18.25 1.61
C GLY A 431 16.80 18.63 2.89
N LEU A 432 16.61 19.93 3.16
CA LEU A 432 15.94 20.40 4.39
C LEU A 432 14.41 20.31 4.28
N GLY A 433 13.76 20.31 5.43
CA GLY A 433 12.29 20.31 5.55
C GLY A 433 11.62 21.54 4.90
N THR A 434 12.36 22.66 4.71
CA THR A 434 11.90 23.85 3.98
C THR A 434 11.58 23.59 2.51
N GLN A 435 12.11 22.49 1.95
CA GLN A 435 11.90 22.04 0.56
C GLN A 435 11.05 20.77 0.45
N GLN A 436 10.51 20.30 1.57
CA GLN A 436 9.68 19.11 1.64
C GLN A 436 8.24 19.51 1.91
N TRP A 437 7.35 19.04 1.05
CA TRP A 437 5.95 19.41 1.05
C TRP A 437 5.10 18.17 1.26
N HIS A 438 4.41 18.14 2.40
CA HIS A 438 3.45 17.11 2.74
C HIS A 438 2.18 17.28 1.93
N THR A 439 1.71 16.20 1.29
CA THR A 439 0.46 16.19 0.56
C THR A 439 -0.69 15.71 1.44
N ASP A 440 -1.70 16.54 1.66
CA ASP A 440 -2.95 16.15 2.33
C ASP A 440 -4.11 16.26 1.33
N ASN A 441 -4.72 15.16 0.95
CA ASN A 441 -5.84 15.15 0.02
C ASN A 441 -7.07 15.76 0.67
N VAL A 442 -7.61 16.80 0.05
CA VAL A 442 -8.76 17.54 0.59
C VAL A 442 -10.06 17.07 -0.07
N THR A 443 -10.10 17.07 -1.39
CA THR A 443 -11.27 16.63 -2.17
C THR A 443 -10.90 16.33 -3.61
N GLY A 444 -11.37 15.21 -4.15
CA GLY A 444 -11.03 14.81 -5.51
C GLY A 444 -9.51 14.78 -5.71
N GLU A 445 -9.01 15.37 -6.77
CA GLU A 445 -7.58 15.46 -7.12
C GLU A 445 -6.85 16.65 -6.45
N TYR A 446 -7.46 17.31 -5.48
CA TYR A 446 -6.88 18.47 -4.84
C TYR A 446 -6.22 18.12 -3.50
N PHE A 447 -5.02 18.66 -3.31
CA PHE A 447 -4.19 18.51 -2.13
C PHE A 447 -3.87 19.86 -1.50
N ASN A 448 -3.77 19.91 -0.18
CA ASN A 448 -2.96 20.88 0.48
C ASN A 448 -1.49 20.46 0.36
N LEU A 449 -0.59 21.41 0.19
CA LEU A 449 0.85 21.22 0.19
C LEU A 449 1.41 21.93 1.42
N VAL A 450 1.77 21.17 2.44
CA VAL A 450 2.18 21.69 3.75
C VAL A 450 3.70 21.54 3.90
N CYS A 451 4.40 22.63 4.16
CA CYS A 451 5.84 22.61 4.37
C CYS A 451 6.20 21.82 5.64
N ASN A 452 7.09 20.83 5.54
CA ASN A 452 7.48 19.99 6.67
C ASN A 452 8.25 20.75 7.76
N TYR A 453 8.89 21.85 7.42
CA TYR A 453 9.62 22.67 8.38
C TYR A 453 8.68 23.58 9.20
N SER A 454 7.84 24.36 8.53
CA SER A 454 6.99 25.36 9.17
C SER A 454 5.61 24.81 9.60
N GLY A 455 5.14 23.71 8.98
CA GLY A 455 3.76 23.22 9.15
C GLY A 455 2.72 24.10 8.46
N LEU A 456 3.13 25.08 7.64
CA LEU A 456 2.26 26.01 6.94
C LEU A 456 2.00 25.56 5.50
N ALA A 457 0.82 25.89 4.96
CA ALA A 457 0.42 25.50 3.62
C ALA A 457 0.89 26.48 2.54
N LEU A 458 1.20 25.98 1.34
CA LEU A 458 1.32 26.78 0.12
C LEU A 458 -0.02 27.47 -0.16
N ASP A 459 -0.05 28.80 -0.14
CA ASP A 459 -1.26 29.63 -0.19
C ASP A 459 -1.23 30.63 -1.32
N ASN A 460 -2.38 30.78 -1.98
CA ASN A 460 -2.69 31.89 -2.86
C ASN A 460 -3.32 33.01 -2.01
N PRO A 461 -2.58 34.04 -1.63
CA PRO A 461 -3.01 35.02 -0.62
C PRO A 461 -4.33 35.66 -0.98
N SER A 462 -5.26 35.71 -0.01
CA SER A 462 -6.61 36.25 -0.13
C SER A 462 -7.46 35.70 -1.27
N GLY A 463 -7.12 34.50 -1.78
CA GLY A 463 -7.81 33.91 -2.94
C GLY A 463 -7.73 34.81 -4.18
N SER A 464 -6.54 35.30 -4.51
CA SER A 464 -6.35 36.17 -5.67
C SER A 464 -6.61 35.42 -7.00
N THR A 465 -7.27 36.07 -7.96
CA THR A 465 -7.40 35.60 -9.34
C THR A 465 -6.45 36.32 -10.30
N ALA A 466 -5.61 37.21 -9.81
CA ALA A 466 -4.68 37.95 -10.62
C ALA A 466 -3.42 37.16 -10.93
N ALA A 467 -3.03 37.10 -12.21
CA ALA A 467 -1.72 36.57 -12.59
C ALA A 467 -0.61 37.48 -12.01
N GLY A 468 0.52 36.86 -11.63
CA GLY A 468 1.63 37.57 -10.98
C GLY A 468 1.47 37.68 -9.46
N THR A 469 0.37 37.22 -8.87
CA THR A 469 0.27 37.15 -7.40
C THR A 469 1.32 36.21 -6.86
N ARG A 470 2.13 36.68 -5.90
CA ARG A 470 3.17 35.89 -5.24
C ARG A 470 2.53 34.88 -4.28
N MET A 471 3.02 33.65 -4.32
CA MET A 471 2.61 32.62 -3.39
C MET A 471 3.33 32.77 -2.05
N VAL A 472 2.59 32.51 -0.99
CA VAL A 472 3.07 32.60 0.39
C VAL A 472 2.83 31.29 1.12
N GLN A 473 3.38 31.15 2.31
CA GLN A 473 2.92 30.14 3.27
C GLN A 473 1.90 30.76 4.25
N TRP A 474 0.89 29.98 4.64
CA TRP A 474 -0.16 30.42 5.55
C TRP A 474 -0.66 29.27 6.42
N ASP A 475 -1.32 29.59 7.54
CA ASP A 475 -1.95 28.59 8.40
C ASP A 475 -2.92 27.67 7.60
N VAL A 476 -2.89 26.38 7.90
CA VAL A 476 -3.69 25.38 7.16
C VAL A 476 -5.18 25.59 7.44
N ASN A 477 -5.92 26.04 6.44
CA ASN A 477 -7.36 26.30 6.55
C ASN A 477 -8.22 25.48 5.56
N ARG A 478 -7.57 24.72 4.68
CA ARG A 478 -8.21 23.87 3.65
C ARG A 478 -9.15 24.62 2.69
N ALA A 479 -9.05 25.94 2.61
CA ALA A 479 -9.80 26.74 1.64
C ALA A 479 -9.31 26.47 0.19
N PRO A 480 -10.14 26.72 -0.85
CA PRO A 480 -9.71 26.52 -2.24
C PRO A 480 -8.44 27.25 -2.64
N ALA A 481 -8.09 28.36 -1.96
CA ALA A 481 -6.84 29.10 -2.16
C ALA A 481 -5.59 28.28 -1.80
N GLN A 482 -5.73 27.30 -0.89
CA GLN A 482 -4.65 26.39 -0.48
C GLN A 482 -4.73 25.02 -1.15
N GLN A 483 -5.68 24.81 -2.05
CA GLN A 483 -5.87 23.52 -2.72
C GLN A 483 -5.22 23.55 -4.10
N TRP A 484 -4.40 22.51 -4.34
CA TRP A 484 -3.60 22.39 -5.55
C TRP A 484 -3.79 21.03 -6.18
N ARG A 485 -3.90 20.95 -7.49
CA ARG A 485 -3.91 19.68 -8.22
C ARG A 485 -2.72 19.57 -9.15
N PHE A 486 -2.25 18.36 -9.31
CA PHE A 486 -1.19 18.00 -10.24
C PHE A 486 -1.80 17.66 -11.60
N VAL A 487 -1.52 18.47 -12.62
CA VAL A 487 -2.01 18.24 -13.98
C VAL A 487 -0.85 17.73 -14.82
N PRO A 488 -0.91 16.51 -15.38
CA PRO A 488 0.19 15.91 -16.10
C PRO A 488 0.64 16.76 -17.29
N CYS A 489 1.94 16.75 -17.53
CA CYS A 489 2.60 17.26 -18.72
C CYS A 489 3.32 16.12 -19.44
N GLU A 490 3.97 16.42 -20.54
CA GLU A 490 4.89 15.51 -21.21
C GLU A 490 6.09 15.19 -20.29
N ASN A 491 6.73 14.05 -20.50
CA ASN A 491 7.93 13.59 -19.80
C ASN A 491 7.80 13.40 -18.27
N GLY A 492 6.57 13.13 -17.75
CA GLY A 492 6.36 12.88 -16.33
C GLY A 492 6.43 14.11 -15.45
N ALA A 493 6.49 15.31 -16.01
CA ALA A 493 6.34 16.54 -15.25
C ALA A 493 4.87 16.89 -15.03
N PHE A 494 4.63 17.84 -14.13
CA PHE A 494 3.30 18.36 -13.79
C PHE A 494 3.29 19.87 -13.87
N ARG A 495 2.13 20.44 -14.18
CA ARG A 495 1.75 21.81 -13.81
C ARG A 495 0.91 21.73 -12.55
N ILE A 496 1.14 22.65 -11.63
CA ILE A 496 0.45 22.66 -10.34
C ILE A 496 -0.59 23.78 -10.38
N GLN A 497 -1.89 23.41 -10.34
CA GLN A 497 -3.01 24.32 -10.54
C GLN A 497 -3.72 24.63 -9.24
N ASN A 498 -3.92 25.92 -8.96
CA ASN A 498 -4.70 26.37 -7.81
C ASN A 498 -6.21 26.16 -8.04
N ALA A 499 -6.91 25.64 -7.03
CA ALA A 499 -8.35 25.35 -7.13
C ALA A 499 -9.21 26.60 -7.20
N TYR A 500 -8.81 27.70 -6.54
CA TYR A 500 -9.59 28.93 -6.50
C TYR A 500 -9.47 29.75 -7.78
N SER A 501 -8.23 30.02 -8.20
CA SER A 501 -7.95 30.89 -9.35
C SER A 501 -7.96 30.15 -10.68
N GLY A 502 -7.74 28.84 -10.70
CA GLY A 502 -7.51 28.05 -11.91
C GLY A 502 -6.16 28.32 -12.59
N LEU A 503 -5.34 29.21 -12.03
CA LEU A 503 -4.00 29.54 -12.53
C LEU A 503 -2.98 28.51 -12.07
N TYR A 504 -1.80 28.54 -12.69
CA TYR A 504 -0.72 27.57 -12.47
C TYR A 504 0.45 28.23 -11.74
N LEU A 505 1.13 27.43 -10.93
CA LEU A 505 2.36 27.83 -10.25
C LEU A 505 3.46 28.08 -11.29
N ASP A 506 4.12 29.23 -11.17
CA ASP A 506 5.19 29.72 -12.06
C ASP A 506 6.24 30.47 -11.23
N THR A 507 7.31 30.88 -11.85
CA THR A 507 8.29 31.81 -11.31
C THR A 507 8.01 33.23 -11.75
N GLU A 508 8.27 34.24 -10.92
CA GLU A 508 8.04 35.63 -11.23
C GLU A 508 8.82 36.03 -12.49
N ASN A 509 8.11 36.56 -13.49
CA ASN A 509 8.66 36.94 -14.82
C ASN A 509 9.37 35.77 -15.53
N GLN A 510 8.98 34.52 -15.27
CA GLN A 510 9.64 33.30 -15.78
C GLN A 510 11.15 33.25 -15.45
N SER A 511 11.50 33.81 -14.30
CA SER A 511 12.88 33.84 -13.82
C SER A 511 13.42 32.45 -13.55
N THR A 512 14.64 32.18 -14.01
CA THR A 512 15.41 30.98 -13.70
C THR A 512 16.50 31.21 -12.65
N ALA A 513 16.49 32.39 -12.03
CA ALA A 513 17.48 32.74 -11.00
C ALA A 513 17.15 32.01 -9.68
N GLU A 514 18.19 31.70 -8.93
CA GLU A 514 18.06 31.36 -7.51
C GLU A 514 17.39 32.53 -6.77
N HIS A 515 16.56 32.29 -5.79
CA HIS A 515 15.68 33.23 -5.10
C HIS A 515 14.51 33.81 -5.93
N ALA A 516 14.23 33.30 -7.13
CA ALA A 516 13.06 33.73 -7.87
C ALA A 516 11.78 33.47 -7.04
N ASN A 517 10.92 34.48 -6.89
CA ASN A 517 9.64 34.31 -6.22
C ASN A 517 8.70 33.39 -7.00
N LEU A 518 7.87 32.66 -6.29
CA LEU A 518 6.80 31.89 -6.89
C LEU A 518 5.57 32.76 -7.07
N VAL A 519 4.93 32.63 -8.23
CA VAL A 519 3.71 33.35 -8.60
C VAL A 519 2.69 32.38 -9.20
N GLN A 520 1.45 32.81 -9.30
CA GLN A 520 0.48 32.13 -10.18
C GLN A 520 0.40 32.84 -11.54
N ALA A 521 0.26 32.06 -12.61
CA ALA A 521 0.15 32.57 -13.98
C ALA A 521 -0.79 31.72 -14.84
N ALA A 522 -1.28 32.30 -15.94
CA ALA A 522 -1.97 31.51 -16.97
C ALA A 522 -0.99 30.50 -17.61
N TRP A 523 -1.50 29.34 -18.00
CA TRP A 523 -0.68 28.35 -18.69
C TRP A 523 -0.10 28.88 -20.01
N ASN A 524 1.20 28.87 -20.13
CA ASN A 524 1.91 29.41 -21.31
C ASN A 524 2.94 28.44 -21.89
N THR A 525 2.95 27.17 -21.45
CA THR A 525 3.85 26.10 -21.87
C THR A 525 5.32 26.26 -21.43
N SER A 526 5.68 27.31 -20.69
CA SER A 526 7.03 27.54 -20.20
C SER A 526 7.52 26.39 -19.33
N ALA A 527 8.80 26.09 -19.39
CA ALA A 527 9.44 25.13 -18.49
C ALA A 527 9.40 25.59 -17.02
N THR A 528 9.26 26.91 -16.75
CA THR A 528 9.10 27.45 -15.40
C THR A 528 7.75 27.11 -14.75
N GLN A 529 6.76 26.67 -15.53
CA GLN A 529 5.47 26.17 -15.06
C GLN A 529 5.41 24.64 -14.96
N LYS A 530 6.51 23.94 -15.27
CA LYS A 530 6.61 22.49 -15.20
C LYS A 530 7.43 22.06 -14.00
N TRP A 531 6.93 21.05 -13.29
CA TRP A 531 7.46 20.61 -12.01
C TRP A 531 7.62 19.10 -12.02
N ARG A 532 8.80 18.60 -11.62
CA ARG A 532 8.93 17.21 -11.22
C ARG A 532 8.47 17.08 -9.77
N VAL A 533 7.67 16.08 -9.50
CA VAL A 533 7.16 15.75 -8.17
C VAL A 533 7.95 14.53 -7.70
N GLU A 534 8.94 14.76 -6.84
CA GLU A 534 9.87 13.74 -6.39
C GLU A 534 9.53 13.33 -4.96
N ARG A 535 9.11 12.08 -4.76
CA ARG A 535 8.77 11.58 -3.42
C ARG A 535 9.99 11.58 -2.51
N VAL A 536 9.80 12.05 -1.29
CA VAL A 536 10.80 12.01 -0.22
C VAL A 536 10.48 10.81 0.67
N TYR A 537 11.42 9.91 0.79
CA TYR A 537 11.31 8.76 1.69
C TYR A 537 12.16 9.03 2.92
N GLU A 538 11.58 8.95 4.11
CA GLU A 538 12.30 9.26 5.34
C GLU A 538 13.15 8.12 5.86
N VAL A 539 12.79 6.87 5.58
CA VAL A 539 13.38 5.68 6.19
C VAL A 539 14.01 4.79 5.14
N ALA A 540 15.26 4.44 5.37
CA ALA A 540 16.02 3.50 4.54
C ALA A 540 16.25 2.17 5.26
N ARG A 541 16.32 1.08 4.50
CA ARG A 541 16.94 -0.19 4.92
C ARG A 541 18.13 -0.49 4.01
N LEU A 542 19.20 -0.98 4.61
CA LEU A 542 20.42 -1.32 3.89
C LEU A 542 20.57 -2.84 3.85
N ARG A 543 20.38 -3.45 2.69
CA ARG A 543 20.60 -4.88 2.46
C ARG A 543 21.98 -5.10 1.84
N SER A 544 22.72 -6.10 2.31
CA SER A 544 23.99 -6.49 1.69
C SER A 544 23.78 -6.84 0.20
N SER A 545 24.67 -6.39 -0.68
CA SER A 545 24.60 -6.72 -2.11
C SER A 545 25.05 -8.15 -2.42
N ASN A 546 25.98 -8.69 -1.65
CA ASN A 546 26.62 -9.99 -1.90
C ASN A 546 26.15 -11.13 -0.97
N ILE A 547 25.39 -10.82 0.09
CA ILE A 547 24.76 -11.83 0.94
C ILE A 547 23.24 -11.62 0.91
N SER A 548 22.54 -12.59 0.31
CA SER A 548 21.08 -12.52 0.15
C SER A 548 20.38 -12.42 1.50
N ASP A 549 19.32 -11.62 1.56
CA ASP A 549 18.43 -11.41 2.70
C ASP A 549 19.07 -10.88 3.99
N CYS A 550 20.34 -10.47 3.97
CA CYS A 550 21.01 -9.87 5.10
C CYS A 550 20.92 -8.34 5.08
N HIS A 551 20.39 -7.76 6.17
CA HIS A 551 20.26 -6.31 6.36
C HIS A 551 21.16 -5.80 7.46
N VAL A 552 21.54 -4.53 7.36
CA VAL A 552 22.23 -3.81 8.44
C VAL A 552 21.24 -3.55 9.58
N TYR A 553 21.58 -4.00 10.77
CA TYR A 553 20.81 -3.74 11.99
C TYR A 553 21.74 -3.56 13.20
N HIS A 554 21.23 -3.03 14.30
CA HIS A 554 21.95 -2.97 15.56
C HIS A 554 21.44 -4.06 16.52
N ASP A 555 22.35 -4.65 17.27
CA ASP A 555 22.02 -5.60 18.34
C ASP A 555 21.70 -4.88 19.67
N ALA A 556 21.35 -5.65 20.69
CA ALA A 556 21.07 -5.14 22.04
C ALA A 556 22.27 -4.44 22.70
N SER A 557 23.49 -4.60 22.16
CA SER A 557 24.74 -3.95 22.62
C SER A 557 25.11 -2.75 21.75
N ASN A 558 24.21 -2.30 20.86
CA ASN A 558 24.42 -1.20 19.93
C ASN A 558 25.58 -1.42 18.94
N LYS A 559 25.97 -2.67 18.68
CA LYS A 559 26.89 -3.02 17.59
C LYS A 559 26.12 -3.22 16.32
N LEU A 560 26.66 -2.72 15.21
CA LEU A 560 26.06 -2.92 13.91
C LEU A 560 26.61 -4.17 13.23
N LEU A 561 25.67 -4.93 12.67
CA LEU A 561 25.95 -6.17 11.97
C LEU A 561 24.95 -6.37 10.83
N ILE A 562 25.23 -7.35 9.95
CA ILE A 562 24.24 -7.83 9.00
C ILE A 562 23.66 -9.15 9.50
N ALA A 563 22.35 -9.31 9.33
CA ALA A 563 21.69 -10.57 9.61
C ALA A 563 20.57 -10.88 8.63
N ASN A 564 20.31 -12.19 8.52
CA ASN A 564 19.20 -12.72 7.74
C ASN A 564 17.88 -12.52 8.52
N LYS A 565 16.78 -12.33 7.77
CA LYS A 565 15.41 -12.20 8.27
C LYS A 565 14.94 -13.31 9.22
N SER A 566 15.48 -14.51 9.11
CA SER A 566 15.08 -15.69 9.93
C SER A 566 15.52 -15.64 11.38
N THR A 567 16.37 -14.70 11.77
CA THR A 567 16.80 -14.50 13.14
C THR A 567 16.08 -13.30 13.72
N THR A 568 15.29 -13.47 14.74
CA THR A 568 14.71 -12.55 15.75
C THR A 568 15.01 -11.04 15.65
N MET A 569 15.21 -10.52 14.44
CA MET A 569 15.54 -9.13 14.18
C MET A 569 14.27 -8.28 14.27
N LEU A 570 14.24 -7.33 15.19
CA LEU A 570 13.21 -6.30 15.19
C LEU A 570 13.36 -5.46 13.92
N LEU A 571 12.29 -5.32 13.14
CA LEU A 571 12.30 -4.56 11.89
C LEU A 571 12.82 -3.14 12.11
N SER A 572 12.40 -2.48 13.18
CA SER A 572 12.81 -1.13 13.56
C SER A 572 14.33 -1.00 13.80
N ALA A 573 14.99 -2.05 14.28
CA ALA A 573 16.45 -2.06 14.48
C ALA A 573 17.25 -2.09 13.16
N SER A 574 16.59 -2.27 12.02
CA SER A 574 17.17 -2.21 10.67
C SER A 574 16.72 -1.02 9.84
N GLN A 575 15.98 -0.09 10.45
CA GLN A 575 15.42 1.09 9.79
C GLN A 575 16.21 2.34 10.17
N TRP A 576 16.58 3.12 9.16
CA TRP A 576 17.46 4.27 9.27
C TRP A 576 16.84 5.51 8.63
N LYS A 577 16.76 6.62 9.36
CA LYS A 577 16.49 7.93 8.75
C LYS A 577 17.76 8.44 8.11
N VAL A 578 17.70 8.74 6.82
CA VAL A 578 18.81 9.35 6.09
C VAL A 578 18.65 10.86 6.20
N VAL A 579 19.60 11.51 6.85
CA VAL A 579 19.60 12.96 7.08
C VAL A 579 20.86 13.60 6.49
N PRO A 580 20.90 14.93 6.27
CA PRO A 580 22.13 15.61 5.94
C PRO A 580 23.23 15.29 6.95
N GLY A 581 24.46 15.11 6.48
CA GLY A 581 25.57 14.74 7.32
C GLY A 581 25.86 15.76 8.42
N LEU A 582 26.08 15.30 9.63
CA LEU A 582 26.33 16.16 10.80
C LEU A 582 27.58 17.04 10.66
N ALA A 583 28.51 16.68 9.78
CA ALA A 583 29.71 17.47 9.45
C ALA A 583 29.51 18.39 8.24
N ASP A 584 28.30 18.87 8.00
CA ASP A 584 27.89 19.79 6.92
C ASP A 584 28.20 19.25 5.48
N THR A 585 28.37 17.94 5.34
CA THR A 585 28.60 17.26 4.06
C THR A 585 28.05 15.83 4.12
N GLY A 586 27.79 15.22 2.94
CA GLY A 586 27.34 13.83 2.87
C GLY A 586 26.03 13.56 3.61
N VAL A 587 25.91 12.36 4.20
CA VAL A 587 24.72 11.90 4.92
C VAL A 587 25.07 11.31 6.29
N SER A 588 24.12 11.37 7.21
CA SER A 588 24.14 10.62 8.47
C SER A 588 22.93 9.70 8.57
N LEU A 589 23.06 8.59 9.28
CA LEU A 589 22.02 7.58 9.42
C LEU A 589 21.58 7.52 10.89
N ILE A 590 20.31 7.89 11.16
CA ILE A 590 19.71 7.85 12.51
C ILE A 590 18.90 6.57 12.65
N SER A 591 19.02 5.89 13.77
CA SER A 591 18.15 4.75 14.10
C SER A 591 16.70 5.19 14.29
N VAL A 592 15.76 4.44 13.71
CA VAL A 592 14.31 4.72 13.84
C VAL A 592 13.81 4.35 15.24
N ASP A 593 14.29 3.24 15.80
CA ASP A 593 13.86 2.76 17.13
C ASP A 593 14.63 3.38 18.32
N GLN A 594 15.77 4.03 18.04
CA GLN A 594 16.53 4.79 19.04
C GLN A 594 16.74 6.23 18.55
N PRO A 595 15.74 7.11 18.65
CA PRO A 595 15.85 8.51 18.20
C PRO A 595 17.04 9.24 18.85
N GLY A 596 17.82 9.94 18.00
CA GLY A 596 19.03 10.63 18.44
C GLY A 596 20.29 9.75 18.52
N TYR A 597 20.18 8.47 18.16
CA TYR A 597 21.32 7.60 17.99
C TYR A 597 21.67 7.49 16.51
N TYR A 598 22.98 7.60 16.23
CA TYR A 598 23.52 7.59 14.88
C TYR A 598 24.43 6.38 14.64
N LEU A 599 24.42 5.91 13.42
CA LEU A 599 25.43 4.98 12.92
C LEU A 599 26.74 5.74 12.76
N ARG A 600 27.75 5.39 13.56
CA ARG A 600 29.08 5.99 13.50
C ARG A 600 30.19 4.95 13.59
N HIS A 601 31.38 5.28 13.12
CA HIS A 601 32.54 4.46 13.42
C HIS A 601 33.18 4.87 14.75
N TYR A 602 33.68 3.88 15.48
CA TYR A 602 34.42 4.04 16.71
C TYR A 602 35.46 2.91 16.82
N GLU A 603 36.75 3.26 16.93
CA GLU A 603 37.86 2.29 16.93
C GLU A 603 37.81 1.27 15.78
N GLY A 604 37.42 1.73 14.60
CA GLY A 604 37.32 0.92 13.37
C GLY A 604 36.05 0.06 13.26
N GLN A 605 35.25 -0.04 14.31
CA GLN A 605 33.94 -0.71 14.29
C GLN A 605 32.82 0.29 13.96
N ILE A 606 31.71 -0.21 13.43
CA ILE A 606 30.48 0.59 13.31
C ILE A 606 29.59 0.26 14.51
N ILE A 607 29.17 1.31 15.22
CA ILE A 607 28.32 1.23 16.40
C ILE A 607 27.18 2.24 16.30
N LEU A 608 26.13 2.00 17.06
CA LEU A 608 25.04 2.95 17.27
C LEU A 608 25.36 3.76 18.55
N SER A 609 25.46 5.08 18.44
CA SER A 609 25.77 5.97 19.56
C SER A 609 24.89 7.20 19.56
N LYS A 610 24.56 7.67 20.76
CA LYS A 610 23.85 8.94 20.94
C LYS A 610 24.79 10.10 20.62
N ASP A 611 24.29 11.11 19.91
CA ASP A 611 25.03 12.32 19.61
C ASP A 611 25.45 13.02 20.92
N ASP A 612 26.74 13.27 21.08
CA ASP A 612 27.34 13.96 22.23
C ASP A 612 27.64 15.43 21.91
N GLY A 613 27.31 15.91 20.71
CA GLY A 613 27.50 17.26 20.23
C GLY A 613 28.93 17.61 19.82
N SER A 614 29.90 16.69 19.96
CA SER A 614 31.30 16.96 19.61
C SER A 614 31.54 16.96 18.11
N ASP A 615 32.51 17.75 17.64
CA ASP A 615 32.90 17.77 16.22
C ASP A 615 33.48 16.41 15.77
N LEU A 616 34.12 15.67 16.67
CA LEU A 616 34.60 14.32 16.39
C LEU A 616 33.41 13.38 16.12
N PHE A 617 32.39 13.42 16.99
CA PHE A 617 31.18 12.62 16.78
C PHE A 617 30.54 12.90 15.44
N LYS A 618 30.38 14.19 15.09
CA LYS A 618 29.79 14.61 13.83
C LYS A 618 30.55 14.04 12.62
N GLN A 619 31.87 14.08 12.66
CA GLN A 619 32.71 13.52 11.58
C GLN A 619 32.60 12.00 11.53
N ASP A 620 32.64 11.30 12.68
CA ASP A 620 32.54 9.84 12.75
C ASP A 620 31.18 9.30 12.28
N ALA A 621 30.12 10.11 12.39
CA ALA A 621 28.76 9.76 12.02
C ALA A 621 28.34 10.30 10.62
N THR A 622 29.28 10.90 9.87
CA THR A 622 29.03 11.45 8.53
C THR A 622 29.70 10.60 7.45
N TRP A 623 28.96 10.32 6.39
CA TRP A 623 29.32 9.41 5.32
C TRP A 623 29.16 10.08 3.96
N ILE A 624 30.14 9.91 3.09
CA ILE A 624 29.99 10.24 1.67
C ILE A 624 29.39 9.04 0.95
N GLN A 625 28.20 9.23 0.41
CA GLN A 625 27.53 8.19 -0.35
C GLN A 625 28.06 8.12 -1.77
N HIS A 626 28.50 6.93 -2.17
CA HIS A 626 28.95 6.61 -3.52
C HIS A 626 28.01 5.58 -4.15
N ARG A 627 28.10 5.45 -5.48
CA ARG A 627 27.57 4.28 -6.16
C ARG A 627 28.27 3.03 -5.62
N ALA A 628 27.56 1.91 -5.53
CA ALA A 628 28.08 0.64 -5.03
C ALA A 628 29.42 0.24 -5.71
N LEU A 629 30.42 -0.07 -4.90
CA LEU A 629 31.77 -0.39 -5.37
C LEU A 629 31.85 -1.70 -6.15
N ASP A 630 30.89 -2.60 -5.97
CA ASP A 630 30.75 -3.85 -6.73
C ASP A 630 30.12 -3.67 -8.10
N GLY A 631 29.71 -2.44 -8.47
CA GLY A 631 29.06 -2.11 -9.73
C GLY A 631 27.55 -2.39 -9.77
N SER A 632 26.95 -2.86 -8.68
CA SER A 632 25.49 -3.03 -8.55
C SER A 632 24.76 -1.67 -8.51
N ASN A 633 23.42 -1.71 -8.55
CA ASN A 633 22.58 -0.50 -8.40
C ASN A 633 22.41 -0.05 -6.94
N GLY A 634 23.34 -0.42 -6.06
CA GLY A 634 23.36 -0.05 -4.67
C GLY A 634 24.19 1.17 -4.36
N VAL A 635 24.51 1.33 -3.08
CA VAL A 635 25.33 2.42 -2.52
C VAL A 635 26.48 1.86 -1.68
N SER A 636 27.55 2.65 -1.55
CA SER A 636 28.64 2.43 -0.61
C SER A 636 28.84 3.72 0.18
N PHE A 637 29.29 3.61 1.41
CA PHE A 637 29.45 4.74 2.33
C PHE A 637 30.91 4.88 2.74
N GLU A 638 31.54 5.98 2.35
CA GLU A 638 32.91 6.34 2.70
C GLU A 638 32.91 7.25 3.94
N SER A 639 33.81 7.02 4.87
CA SER A 639 33.97 7.86 6.06
C SER A 639 34.50 9.25 5.67
N VAL A 640 33.87 10.31 6.21
CA VAL A 640 34.27 11.69 5.93
C VAL A 640 35.65 12.03 6.49
N ASN A 641 35.98 11.53 7.67
CA ASN A 641 37.24 11.82 8.34
C ASN A 641 38.31 10.75 8.14
N PHE A 642 37.99 9.63 7.48
CA PHE A 642 38.94 8.61 7.04
C PHE A 642 38.74 8.32 5.53
N PRO A 643 39.11 9.24 4.64
CA PRO A 643 38.95 9.06 3.20
C PRO A 643 39.61 7.76 2.71
N GLY A 644 38.92 7.05 1.80
CA GLY A 644 39.34 5.73 1.30
C GLY A 644 38.91 4.56 2.18
N GLN A 645 38.27 4.81 3.33
CA GLN A 645 37.70 3.77 4.17
C GLN A 645 36.19 3.76 4.08
N TYR A 646 35.63 2.59 3.86
CA TYR A 646 34.20 2.37 3.63
C TYR A 646 33.57 1.49 4.70
N ILE A 647 32.29 1.69 4.96
CA ILE A 647 31.49 0.72 5.74
C ILE A 647 31.49 -0.59 4.97
N ARG A 648 31.87 -1.67 5.61
CA ARG A 648 31.72 -3.03 5.09
C ARG A 648 31.42 -4.04 6.19
N HIS A 649 30.78 -5.15 5.85
CA HIS A 649 30.66 -6.26 6.80
C HIS A 649 31.87 -7.19 6.75
N TYR A 650 32.21 -7.73 7.91
CA TYR A 650 33.24 -8.74 8.10
C TYR A 650 32.90 -9.58 9.33
N ASP A 651 32.84 -10.91 9.21
CA ASP A 651 32.33 -11.80 10.24
C ASP A 651 30.98 -11.36 10.82
N SER A 652 30.06 -10.99 9.93
CA SER A 652 28.74 -10.44 10.23
C SER A 652 28.69 -9.03 10.84
N TYR A 653 29.76 -8.52 11.42
CA TYR A 653 29.82 -7.17 12.00
C TYR A 653 30.23 -6.13 10.98
N LEU A 654 29.77 -4.89 11.20
CA LEU A 654 30.17 -3.76 10.37
C LEU A 654 31.40 -3.07 10.92
N ARG A 655 32.29 -2.65 10.00
CA ARG A 655 33.47 -1.85 10.32
C ARG A 655 33.83 -0.93 9.14
N ILE A 656 34.71 0.04 9.38
CA ILE A 656 35.37 0.76 8.28
C ILE A 656 36.70 0.08 7.94
N SER A 657 37.01 0.04 6.65
CA SER A 657 38.32 -0.41 6.16
C SER A 657 38.56 0.05 4.72
N PRO A 658 39.83 0.12 4.27
CA PRO A 658 40.16 0.25 2.86
C PRO A 658 39.58 -0.92 2.04
N ILE A 659 39.21 -0.67 0.80
CA ILE A 659 38.61 -1.65 -0.11
C ILE A 659 39.57 -1.89 -1.28
N SER A 660 39.98 -3.14 -1.45
CA SER A 660 40.97 -3.52 -2.48
C SER A 660 40.52 -4.70 -3.36
N THR A 661 39.81 -5.67 -2.79
CA THR A 661 39.42 -6.90 -3.48
C THR A 661 37.98 -6.87 -3.96
N THR A 662 37.61 -7.76 -4.88
CA THR A 662 36.23 -7.91 -5.35
C THR A 662 35.27 -8.33 -4.22
N ILE A 663 35.74 -9.18 -3.28
CA ILE A 663 34.96 -9.58 -2.11
C ILE A 663 34.68 -8.36 -1.23
N GLU A 664 35.71 -7.57 -0.89
CA GLU A 664 35.55 -6.36 -0.09
C GLU A 664 34.65 -5.33 -0.73
N LYS A 665 34.66 -5.21 -2.07
CA LYS A 665 33.72 -4.36 -2.80
C LYS A 665 32.28 -4.82 -2.60
N GLY A 666 32.00 -6.12 -2.68
CA GLY A 666 30.68 -6.69 -2.38
C GLY A 666 30.28 -6.45 -0.92
N ASP A 667 31.22 -6.69 0.02
CA ASP A 667 30.99 -6.48 1.47
C ASP A 667 30.68 -5.00 1.81
N ALA A 668 31.18 -4.06 1.00
CA ALA A 668 30.98 -2.62 1.19
C ALA A 668 29.86 -2.03 0.32
N SER A 669 29.11 -2.87 -0.37
CA SER A 669 28.00 -2.47 -1.24
C SER A 669 26.66 -2.89 -0.63
N PHE A 670 25.71 -1.96 -0.61
CA PHE A 670 24.39 -2.17 -0.03
C PHE A 670 23.29 -1.75 -0.98
N VAL A 671 22.25 -2.55 -1.10
CA VAL A 671 21.00 -2.13 -1.74
C VAL A 671 20.21 -1.32 -0.71
N MET A 672 20.11 -0.02 -0.96
CA MET A 672 19.34 0.88 -0.10
C MET A 672 17.90 0.94 -0.62
N THR A 673 16.96 0.46 0.19
CA THR A 673 15.53 0.57 -0.08
C THR A 673 14.95 1.65 0.81
N MET A 674 14.39 2.70 0.20
CA MET A 674 13.66 3.76 0.92
C MET A 674 12.25 3.27 1.21
N GLN A 675 11.76 3.54 2.44
CA GLN A 675 10.44 3.09 2.95
C GLN A 675 9.53 4.27 3.21
#